data_10a3488cce69526e7a637553fbf182cd
#
_entry.id   10a3488cce69526e7a637553fbf182cd
#
_cell.length_a   1.000
_cell.length_b   1.000
_cell.length_c   1.000
_cell.angle_alpha   90.00
_cell.angle_beta   90.00
_cell.angle_gamma   90.00
#
_symmetry.space_group_name_H-M   'P 1'
#
loop_
_entity.id
_entity.type
_entity.pdbx_description
1 polymer ?
#
loop_
_entity_poly.entity_id
_entity_poly.type
_entity_poly.pdbx_seq_one_letter_code
_entity_poly.pdbx_strand_id
1 'polypeptide(L)'
;MNKDYIENFDDFSDKEEIKLISTKANTLKVLEERITKAKVEPMLIIIARDYRMNKSEMANEISKTFKGEKIVIRSSSTNEDCLKKSNAGHYTSVLDVDSSDTSNIISAIDIVLESYFSDMDDISEQQVLIQHQAVDVAYCGVLFTYDIQGQRPYYLINYDDTGSTDLVTSGRGGKTLWIARNIELSQLEEQWRNLIVAIDEIENIFKIPLDIEFAVNKNNEVIIFQARPLVANFSNIKNVQGTIKNFYGKIEDLKCEYKDIKSVIDGKNMMFSDMAFWNPSEIIGTSPRTLDYSLYRYIITSEAWNQGLVPMGYRQLNDELMYQIGIKPYISLDYSFYSLTPSKIDEKLATKLVEFYKKKLKKDTTAHDKIEFEIVYSNFDFNTENRTKELLNNGFSKEERQQILESLKELTVTNIKNHKQISESDNEDIKHLEKTRKHIVENDMESEDVNKIVEDILELLEDIRIYGTPQFTRQARMAFIARAFCSSLVDSGWFTKNEIDQFMKSIATVSSKFEQDYQKFSVGKMSRNEFNNKYGHLRSGTYDIRTDSYNQMVFRPAVGHNKVQKVKEEFEGLNSEKLEEALKSIGLDVTPKDFNLFLRTSIEGREFFKFEFTKSLSLVLDLIQMLGKLLDIDRKDLSWISAYDFKECFYLNN
;
A
#
# COMPACT_ATOMS: atom_id res chain seq x y z
N MET A 1 -27.07 1.10 28.30
CA MET A 1 -25.87 0.75 29.05
C MET A 1 -24.89 1.91 28.93
N ASN A 2 -24.54 2.56 30.05
CA ASN A 2 -23.53 3.60 30.07
C ASN A 2 -22.19 2.94 29.72
N LYS A 3 -21.71 3.14 28.50
CA LYS A 3 -20.32 2.85 28.14
C LYS A 3 -19.49 4.05 28.62
N ASP A 4 -18.96 3.98 29.83
CA ASP A 4 -17.92 4.90 30.30
C ASP A 4 -16.65 4.58 29.49
N TYR A 5 -16.46 5.33 28.39
CA TYR A 5 -15.27 5.21 27.57
C TYR A 5 -14.08 5.84 28.29
N ILE A 6 -12.94 5.23 28.10
CA ILE A 6 -11.63 5.59 28.64
C ILE A 6 -11.38 7.09 28.46
N GLU A 7 -11.38 7.84 29.57
CA GLU A 7 -11.29 9.31 29.53
C GLU A 7 -9.87 9.86 29.35
N ASN A 8 -8.81 9.04 29.58
CA ASN A 8 -7.40 9.45 29.42
C ASN A 8 -6.54 8.30 28.95
N PHE A 9 -5.88 8.48 27.80
CA PHE A 9 -4.95 7.51 27.23
C PHE A 9 -3.47 7.72 27.65
N ASP A 10 -3.18 8.73 28.47
CA ASP A 10 -1.80 9.18 28.71
C ASP A 10 -1.01 8.34 29.72
N ASP A 11 -1.63 7.41 30.48
CA ASP A 11 -0.89 6.61 31.48
C ASP A 11 -1.49 5.21 31.67
N PHE A 12 -1.16 4.32 30.71
CA PHE A 12 -1.59 2.92 30.78
C PHE A 12 -0.62 2.01 31.52
N SER A 13 0.62 2.43 31.73
CA SER A 13 1.69 1.54 32.22
C SER A 13 1.47 0.99 33.64
N ASP A 14 0.65 1.65 34.46
CA ASP A 14 0.47 1.31 35.88
C ASP A 14 -0.86 0.65 36.22
N LYS A 15 -1.75 0.40 35.24
CA LYS A 15 -3.06 -0.24 35.51
C LYS A 15 -2.90 -1.74 35.74
N GLU A 16 -3.58 -2.28 36.73
CA GLU A 16 -3.55 -3.73 37.02
C GLU A 16 -4.05 -4.60 35.88
N GLU A 17 -4.98 -4.09 35.08
CA GLU A 17 -5.54 -4.78 33.93
C GLU A 17 -4.50 -5.01 32.82
N ILE A 18 -3.50 -4.14 32.67
CA ILE A 18 -2.41 -4.31 31.69
C ILE A 18 -1.46 -5.45 32.08
N LYS A 19 -1.31 -5.71 33.36
CA LYS A 19 -0.50 -6.84 33.86
C LYS A 19 -1.09 -8.19 33.45
N LEU A 20 -2.35 -8.23 33.00
CA LEU A 20 -2.99 -9.43 32.46
C LEU A 20 -2.54 -9.73 31.04
N ILE A 21 -1.99 -8.77 30.33
CA ILE A 21 -1.43 -8.95 28.97
C ILE A 21 0.06 -9.22 29.11
N SER A 22 0.49 -10.36 28.60
CA SER A 22 1.91 -10.74 28.62
C SER A 22 2.26 -11.46 27.30
N THR A 23 2.75 -12.69 27.36
CA THR A 23 2.98 -13.48 26.14
C THR A 23 1.63 -13.88 25.51
N LYS A 24 1.63 -14.19 24.21
CA LYS A 24 0.45 -14.71 23.48
C LYS A 24 -0.27 -15.81 24.25
N ALA A 25 0.47 -16.82 24.70
CA ALA A 25 -0.07 -17.95 25.44
C ALA A 25 -0.71 -17.56 26.76
N ASN A 26 -0.05 -16.72 27.55
CA ASN A 26 -0.57 -16.28 28.85
C ASN A 26 -1.79 -15.37 28.71
N THR A 27 -1.80 -14.48 27.72
CA THR A 27 -2.95 -13.61 27.43
C THR A 27 -4.17 -14.47 27.03
N LEU A 28 -3.98 -15.46 26.16
CA LEU A 28 -5.06 -16.39 25.80
C LEU A 28 -5.58 -17.20 26.99
N LYS A 29 -4.70 -17.61 27.91
CA LYS A 29 -5.12 -18.32 29.14
C LYS A 29 -5.99 -17.43 30.03
N VAL A 30 -5.66 -16.13 30.16
CA VAL A 30 -6.51 -15.18 30.89
C VAL A 30 -7.86 -15.02 30.20
N LEU A 31 -7.90 -14.97 28.87
CA LEU A 31 -9.14 -14.88 28.11
C LEU A 31 -9.99 -16.14 28.25
N GLU A 32 -9.40 -17.33 28.15
CA GLU A 32 -10.11 -18.62 28.31
C GLU A 32 -10.93 -18.68 29.63
N GLU A 33 -10.39 -18.11 30.72
CA GLU A 33 -11.05 -18.10 32.02
C GLU A 33 -12.14 -17.01 32.18
N ARG A 34 -12.13 -15.95 31.33
CA ARG A 34 -12.93 -14.72 31.56
C ARG A 34 -13.96 -14.41 30.50
N ILE A 35 -13.77 -14.89 29.27
CA ILE A 35 -14.70 -14.56 28.18
C ILE A 35 -15.86 -15.55 28.09
N THR A 36 -17.01 -15.03 27.67
CA THR A 36 -18.25 -15.82 27.50
C THR A 36 -18.85 -15.65 26.11
N LYS A 37 -18.43 -14.65 25.35
CA LYS A 37 -18.97 -14.31 24.02
C LYS A 37 -18.11 -14.80 22.87
N ALA A 38 -16.92 -15.26 23.18
CA ALA A 38 -16.01 -15.94 22.27
C ALA A 38 -15.42 -17.17 22.98
N LYS A 39 -14.70 -17.98 22.23
CA LYS A 39 -13.91 -19.09 22.79
C LYS A 39 -12.44 -18.94 22.42
N VAL A 40 -11.60 -19.51 23.27
CA VAL A 40 -10.20 -19.84 22.95
C VAL A 40 -10.14 -21.33 22.67
N GLU A 41 -9.48 -21.75 21.60
CA GLU A 41 -9.32 -23.18 21.32
C GLU A 41 -8.48 -23.84 22.40
N PRO A 42 -8.76 -25.12 22.75
CA PRO A 42 -7.97 -25.88 23.73
C PRO A 42 -6.49 -25.74 23.46
N MET A 43 -5.71 -25.47 24.51
CA MET A 43 -4.30 -25.18 24.35
C MET A 43 -3.43 -25.83 25.44
N LEU A 44 -2.15 -26.02 25.10
CA LEU A 44 -1.09 -26.42 25.99
C LEU A 44 0.09 -25.47 25.80
N ILE A 45 0.69 -25.05 26.93
CA ILE A 45 1.84 -24.13 26.92
C ILE A 45 3.05 -24.92 27.39
N ILE A 46 4.12 -24.91 26.61
CA ILE A 46 5.40 -25.52 26.99
C ILE A 46 6.50 -24.48 27.07
N ILE A 47 7.46 -24.69 27.97
CA ILE A 47 8.66 -23.87 28.12
C ILE A 47 9.81 -24.55 27.36
N ALA A 48 10.56 -23.79 26.61
CA ALA A 48 11.64 -24.30 25.77
C ALA A 48 12.67 -25.13 26.54
N ARG A 49 13.03 -24.69 27.76
CA ARG A 49 13.93 -25.42 28.64
C ARG A 49 13.40 -26.83 28.95
N ASP A 50 12.15 -26.95 29.39
CA ASP A 50 11.54 -28.19 29.82
C ASP A 50 11.36 -29.17 28.65
N TYR A 51 10.96 -28.62 27.49
CA TYR A 51 10.88 -29.38 26.25
C TYR A 51 12.24 -29.96 25.83
N ARG A 52 13.31 -29.17 25.89
CA ARG A 52 14.66 -29.64 25.53
C ARG A 52 15.18 -30.78 26.42
N MET A 53 14.76 -30.83 27.69
CA MET A 53 15.11 -31.90 28.60
C MET A 53 14.36 -33.20 28.27
N ASN A 54 13.11 -33.13 27.84
CA ASN A 54 12.20 -34.29 27.74
C ASN A 54 11.33 -34.28 26.45
N LYS A 55 11.96 -34.09 25.27
CA LYS A 55 11.24 -33.94 23.98
C LYS A 55 10.20 -35.03 23.72
N SER A 56 10.60 -36.28 23.88
CA SER A 56 9.74 -37.46 23.59
C SER A 56 8.57 -37.59 24.57
N GLU A 57 8.78 -37.27 25.84
CA GLU A 57 7.75 -37.35 26.86
C GLU A 57 6.69 -36.23 26.62
N MET A 58 7.13 -35.01 26.35
CA MET A 58 6.23 -33.91 26.03
C MET A 58 5.45 -34.11 24.73
N ALA A 59 6.09 -34.65 23.69
CA ALA A 59 5.39 -34.98 22.45
C ALA A 59 4.32 -36.07 22.67
N ASN A 60 4.57 -37.06 23.54
CA ASN A 60 3.57 -38.05 23.92
C ASN A 60 2.42 -37.41 24.74
N GLU A 61 2.70 -36.46 25.63
CA GLU A 61 1.70 -35.73 26.38
C GLU A 61 0.79 -34.91 25.46
N ILE A 62 1.38 -34.20 24.53
CA ILE A 62 0.64 -33.42 23.49
C ILE A 62 -0.26 -34.38 22.69
N SER A 63 0.30 -35.51 22.22
CA SER A 63 -0.47 -36.51 21.46
C SER A 63 -1.66 -37.05 22.25
N LYS A 64 -1.48 -37.33 23.54
CA LYS A 64 -2.57 -37.79 24.43
C LYS A 64 -3.62 -36.70 24.67
N THR A 65 -3.19 -35.45 24.79
CA THR A 65 -4.09 -34.27 25.04
C THR A 65 -5.00 -34.02 23.86
N PHE A 66 -4.45 -33.99 22.65
CA PHE A 66 -5.18 -33.63 21.43
C PHE A 66 -5.74 -34.81 20.64
N LYS A 67 -5.47 -36.03 21.06
CA LYS A 67 -6.12 -37.30 20.61
C LYS A 67 -6.18 -37.56 19.09
N GLY A 68 -5.18 -37.11 18.35
CA GLY A 68 -5.10 -37.31 16.90
C GLY A 68 -5.81 -36.20 16.09
N GLU A 69 -6.25 -35.11 16.73
CA GLU A 69 -6.77 -33.96 16.06
C GLU A 69 -5.66 -33.08 15.45
N LYS A 70 -5.99 -32.22 14.52
CA LYS A 70 -5.05 -31.24 13.97
C LYS A 70 -4.75 -30.14 14.98
N ILE A 71 -3.47 -29.83 15.13
CA ILE A 71 -2.99 -28.78 16.04
C ILE A 71 -2.15 -27.75 15.28
N VAL A 72 -2.06 -26.57 15.86
CA VAL A 72 -1.18 -25.48 15.44
C VAL A 72 -0.13 -25.29 16.53
N ILE A 73 1.14 -25.18 16.13
CA ILE A 73 2.25 -24.90 17.03
C ILE A 73 2.75 -23.48 16.71
N ARG A 74 2.63 -22.59 17.69
CA ARG A 74 2.84 -21.14 17.53
C ARG A 74 3.90 -20.61 18.48
N SER A 75 4.61 -19.59 18.04
CA SER A 75 5.46 -18.80 18.92
C SER A 75 4.66 -18.09 20.02
N SER A 76 5.30 -17.92 21.17
CA SER A 76 4.78 -17.14 22.30
C SER A 76 5.96 -16.54 23.09
N SER A 77 6.64 -15.59 22.44
CA SER A 77 7.83 -14.96 23.01
C SER A 77 7.45 -13.76 23.89
N THR A 78 8.26 -13.52 24.93
CA THR A 78 8.16 -12.31 25.77
C THR A 78 8.46 -11.03 25.00
N ASN A 79 9.10 -11.12 23.82
CA ASN A 79 9.45 -9.97 22.99
C ASN A 79 8.44 -9.73 21.84
N GLU A 80 7.42 -10.59 21.70
CA GLU A 80 6.47 -10.51 20.58
C GLU A 80 5.35 -9.48 20.84
N ASP A 81 4.81 -9.43 22.05
CA ASP A 81 3.62 -8.66 22.44
C ASP A 81 3.95 -7.57 23.49
N CYS A 82 4.79 -6.60 23.13
CA CYS A 82 5.17 -5.51 24.03
C CYS A 82 4.32 -4.25 23.82
N LEU A 83 4.02 -3.50 24.88
CA LEU A 83 3.28 -2.22 24.86
C LEU A 83 3.89 -1.15 23.95
N LYS A 84 5.19 -1.22 23.65
CA LYS A 84 5.93 -0.19 22.89
C LYS A 84 6.35 -0.61 21.49
N LYS A 85 6.23 -1.89 21.15
CA LYS A 85 6.70 -2.42 19.86
C LYS A 85 5.92 -3.69 19.50
N SER A 86 5.36 -3.73 18.31
CA SER A 86 4.74 -4.92 17.74
C SER A 86 5.73 -5.62 16.79
N ASN A 87 6.07 -6.87 17.09
CA ASN A 87 6.88 -7.74 16.23
C ASN A 87 6.00 -8.80 15.54
N ALA A 88 4.80 -8.41 15.09
CA ALA A 88 3.87 -9.31 14.42
C ALA A 88 4.52 -10.04 13.23
N GLY A 89 4.33 -11.36 13.18
CA GLY A 89 4.82 -12.18 12.06
C GLY A 89 6.34 -12.40 12.02
N HIS A 90 7.06 -12.03 13.08
CA HIS A 90 8.52 -12.18 13.13
C HIS A 90 8.95 -13.63 13.39
N TYR A 91 8.17 -14.37 14.17
CA TYR A 91 8.42 -15.77 14.50
C TYR A 91 7.49 -16.72 13.78
N THR A 92 7.92 -17.98 13.66
CA THR A 92 7.25 -19.02 12.87
C THR A 92 6.09 -19.67 13.62
N SER A 93 5.01 -19.98 12.87
CA SER A 93 3.95 -20.88 13.29
C SER A 93 3.84 -22.05 12.32
N VAL A 94 3.56 -23.24 12.82
CA VAL A 94 3.38 -24.46 12.01
C VAL A 94 1.93 -24.93 12.14
N LEU A 95 1.23 -24.94 11.01
CA LEU A 95 -0.16 -25.35 10.88
C LEU A 95 -0.26 -26.84 10.50
N ASP A 96 -1.44 -27.41 10.59
CA ASP A 96 -1.81 -28.75 10.13
C ASP A 96 -0.98 -29.89 10.72
N VAL A 97 -0.43 -29.71 11.92
CA VAL A 97 0.34 -30.75 12.61
C VAL A 97 -0.60 -31.87 13.10
N ASP A 98 -0.34 -33.09 12.70
CA ASP A 98 -1.09 -34.26 13.17
C ASP A 98 -0.64 -34.62 14.57
N SER A 99 -1.52 -34.47 15.56
CA SER A 99 -1.20 -34.77 16.96
C SER A 99 -1.01 -36.28 17.26
N SER A 100 -1.34 -37.17 16.32
CA SER A 100 -1.02 -38.58 16.44
C SER A 100 0.43 -38.92 16.11
N ASP A 101 1.12 -38.07 15.36
CA ASP A 101 2.53 -38.27 14.95
C ASP A 101 3.47 -37.44 15.84
N THR A 102 4.06 -38.14 16.82
CA THR A 102 5.03 -37.53 17.76
C THR A 102 6.27 -36.97 17.08
N SER A 103 6.69 -37.55 15.95
CA SER A 103 7.85 -37.08 15.18
C SER A 103 7.53 -35.76 14.51
N ASN A 104 6.31 -35.61 13.98
CA ASN A 104 5.82 -34.36 13.37
C ASN A 104 5.69 -33.27 14.44
N ILE A 105 5.16 -33.61 15.62
CA ILE A 105 5.09 -32.68 16.76
C ILE A 105 6.49 -32.16 17.13
N ILE A 106 7.46 -33.04 17.30
CA ILE A 106 8.85 -32.69 17.66
C ILE A 106 9.44 -31.74 16.58
N SER A 107 9.31 -32.12 15.31
CA SER A 107 9.83 -31.34 14.20
C SER A 107 9.20 -29.93 14.17
N ALA A 108 7.89 -29.82 14.37
CA ALA A 108 7.19 -28.56 14.36
C ALA A 108 7.57 -27.64 15.55
N ILE A 109 7.74 -28.21 16.75
CA ILE A 109 8.22 -27.46 17.92
C ILE A 109 9.66 -26.99 17.69
N ASP A 110 10.54 -27.84 17.16
CA ASP A 110 11.91 -27.46 16.87
C ASP A 110 12.00 -26.31 15.85
N ILE A 111 11.17 -26.32 14.81
CA ILE A 111 11.06 -25.20 13.84
C ILE A 111 10.67 -23.89 14.53
N VAL A 112 9.67 -23.91 15.43
CA VAL A 112 9.26 -22.72 16.17
C VAL A 112 10.38 -22.22 17.09
N LEU A 113 11.03 -23.12 17.82
CA LEU A 113 12.14 -22.76 18.71
C LEU A 113 13.37 -22.23 17.95
N GLU A 114 13.65 -22.77 16.75
CA GLU A 114 14.70 -22.24 15.89
C GLU A 114 14.44 -20.81 15.44
N SER A 115 13.18 -20.43 15.23
CA SER A 115 12.84 -19.08 14.83
C SER A 115 13.19 -18.01 15.89
N TYR A 116 13.27 -18.38 17.17
CA TYR A 116 13.65 -17.48 18.26
C TYR A 116 15.12 -17.06 18.22
N PHE A 117 16.01 -17.90 17.68
CA PHE A 117 17.44 -17.60 17.60
C PHE A 117 17.79 -16.47 16.63
N SER A 118 16.81 -16.01 15.82
CA SER A 118 17.01 -14.81 15.01
C SER A 118 17.31 -13.57 15.86
N ASP A 119 16.79 -13.50 17.09
CA ASP A 119 16.83 -12.31 17.95
C ASP A 119 17.35 -12.56 19.36
N MET A 120 17.56 -13.82 19.77
CA MET A 120 17.90 -14.19 21.13
C MET A 120 18.98 -15.25 21.16
N ASP A 121 20.00 -15.07 21.99
CA ASP A 121 21.03 -16.08 22.23
C ASP A 121 20.54 -17.14 23.24
N ASP A 122 19.68 -16.77 24.19
CA ASP A 122 19.08 -17.69 25.17
C ASP A 122 17.54 -17.68 25.05
N ILE A 123 17.00 -18.86 24.75
CA ILE A 123 15.57 -19.06 24.59
C ILE A 123 14.97 -19.97 25.67
N SER A 124 15.69 -20.29 26.74
CA SER A 124 15.31 -21.27 27.76
C SER A 124 13.95 -20.97 28.40
N GLU A 125 13.64 -19.70 28.63
CA GLU A 125 12.38 -19.26 29.25
C GLU A 125 11.27 -18.92 28.23
N GLN A 126 11.52 -19.08 26.93
CA GLN A 126 10.53 -18.82 25.90
C GLN A 126 9.45 -19.92 25.88
N GLN A 127 8.24 -19.50 25.53
CA GLN A 127 7.09 -20.38 25.46
C GLN A 127 6.81 -20.81 24.03
N VAL A 128 6.27 -22.02 23.87
CA VAL A 128 5.62 -22.47 22.63
C VAL A 128 4.17 -22.79 22.97
N LEU A 129 3.25 -22.24 22.18
CA LEU A 129 1.82 -22.45 22.30
C LEU A 129 1.41 -23.57 21.34
N ILE A 130 0.86 -24.66 21.87
CA ILE A 130 0.21 -25.72 21.12
C ILE A 130 -1.29 -25.54 21.27
N GLN A 131 -2.01 -25.45 20.17
CA GLN A 131 -3.42 -25.12 20.16
C GLN A 131 -4.17 -26.04 19.19
N HIS A 132 -5.40 -26.42 19.55
CA HIS A 132 -6.29 -27.09 18.61
C HIS A 132 -6.51 -26.21 17.37
N GLN A 133 -6.41 -26.80 16.18
CA GLN A 133 -6.63 -26.07 14.94
C GLN A 133 -8.12 -25.80 14.74
N ALA A 134 -8.48 -24.54 14.59
CA ALA A 134 -9.86 -24.16 14.34
C ALA A 134 -10.36 -24.80 13.04
N VAL A 135 -11.56 -25.37 13.09
CA VAL A 135 -12.22 -26.04 11.97
C VAL A 135 -13.46 -25.27 11.53
N ASP A 136 -13.92 -25.54 10.32
CA ASP A 136 -15.13 -24.93 9.74
C ASP A 136 -15.13 -23.41 9.77
N VAL A 137 -13.95 -22.81 9.59
CA VAL A 137 -13.78 -21.35 9.56
C VAL A 137 -14.53 -20.77 8.33
N ALA A 138 -15.42 -19.82 8.61
CA ALA A 138 -16.11 -19.05 7.57
C ALA A 138 -15.39 -17.73 7.29
N TYR A 139 -14.89 -17.06 8.34
CA TYR A 139 -14.13 -15.83 8.26
C TYR A 139 -12.98 -15.87 9.27
N CYS A 140 -11.84 -15.32 8.90
CA CYS A 140 -10.76 -15.10 9.83
C CYS A 140 -10.03 -13.80 9.50
N GLY A 141 -9.35 -13.20 10.46
CA GLY A 141 -8.65 -11.97 10.22
C GLY A 141 -8.11 -11.30 11.47
N VAL A 142 -7.86 -10.01 11.30
CA VAL A 142 -7.36 -9.12 12.35
C VAL A 142 -8.35 -7.98 12.54
N LEU A 143 -8.66 -7.68 13.80
CA LEU A 143 -9.52 -6.57 14.18
C LEU A 143 -8.76 -5.60 15.08
N PHE A 144 -8.70 -4.34 14.65
CA PHE A 144 -8.25 -3.24 15.49
C PHE A 144 -9.46 -2.56 16.12
N THR A 145 -9.43 -2.37 17.43
CA THR A 145 -10.58 -1.74 18.12
C THR A 145 -10.66 -0.23 17.88
N TYR A 146 -9.62 0.37 17.29
CA TYR A 146 -9.59 1.75 16.80
C TYR A 146 -8.80 1.85 15.48
N ASP A 147 -9.14 2.82 14.66
CA ASP A 147 -8.35 3.16 13.48
C ASP A 147 -7.00 3.77 13.87
N ILE A 148 -5.92 3.09 13.52
CA ILE A 148 -4.54 3.47 13.88
C ILE A 148 -4.12 4.78 13.19
N GLN A 149 -4.51 4.97 11.94
CA GLN A 149 -4.04 6.11 11.11
C GLN A 149 -4.74 7.41 11.47
N GLY A 150 -6.05 7.37 11.61
CA GLY A 150 -6.89 8.55 11.86
C GLY A 150 -7.31 8.71 13.30
N GLN A 151 -6.98 7.78 14.20
CA GLN A 151 -7.44 7.74 15.61
C GLN A 151 -8.97 7.87 15.71
N ARG A 152 -9.67 7.30 14.73
CA ARG A 152 -11.13 7.42 14.61
C ARG A 152 -11.82 6.28 15.34
N PRO A 153 -13.02 6.48 15.87
CA PRO A 153 -13.76 5.48 16.64
C PRO A 153 -14.45 4.43 15.76
N TYR A 154 -13.63 3.64 15.06
CA TYR A 154 -14.08 2.51 14.27
C TYR A 154 -13.39 1.23 14.71
N TYR A 155 -14.11 0.11 14.68
CA TYR A 155 -13.50 -1.19 14.54
C TYR A 155 -13.03 -1.32 13.08
N LEU A 156 -11.76 -1.61 12.88
CA LEU A 156 -11.19 -1.87 11.57
C LEU A 156 -10.92 -3.37 11.47
N ILE A 157 -11.60 -4.04 10.56
CA ILE A 157 -11.54 -5.49 10.39
C ILE A 157 -10.93 -5.79 9.03
N ASN A 158 -9.78 -6.45 9.02
CA ASN A 158 -9.20 -7.05 7.83
C ASN A 158 -9.44 -8.55 7.88
N TYR A 159 -10.19 -9.10 6.93
CA TYR A 159 -10.63 -10.48 6.99
C TYR A 159 -10.57 -11.21 5.65
N ASP A 160 -10.47 -12.52 5.71
CA ASP A 160 -10.59 -13.46 4.60
C ASP A 160 -11.83 -14.33 4.78
N ASP A 161 -12.56 -14.57 3.70
CA ASP A 161 -13.76 -15.41 3.63
C ASP A 161 -13.57 -16.66 2.76
N THR A 162 -12.32 -17.00 2.42
CA THR A 162 -11.99 -18.21 1.64
C THR A 162 -11.81 -19.47 2.50
N GLY A 163 -11.79 -19.32 3.83
CA GLY A 163 -11.54 -20.38 4.79
C GLY A 163 -10.05 -20.63 5.10
N SER A 164 -9.14 -19.85 4.51
CA SER A 164 -7.71 -19.89 4.85
C SER A 164 -7.46 -19.02 6.08
N THR A 165 -6.69 -19.54 7.06
CA THR A 165 -6.41 -18.85 8.32
C THR A 165 -5.14 -18.01 8.30
N ASP A 166 -4.38 -17.98 7.18
CA ASP A 166 -3.08 -17.34 7.08
C ASP A 166 -2.99 -16.17 6.08
N LEU A 167 -3.98 -15.97 5.21
CA LEU A 167 -3.92 -14.98 4.14
C LEU A 167 -3.82 -13.53 4.66
N VAL A 168 -4.62 -13.17 5.66
CA VAL A 168 -4.62 -11.81 6.22
C VAL A 168 -3.37 -11.55 7.04
N THR A 169 -2.99 -12.49 7.92
CA THR A 169 -1.82 -12.36 8.80
C THR A 169 -0.50 -12.36 8.02
N SER A 170 -0.47 -13.00 6.85
CA SER A 170 0.68 -12.98 5.94
C SER A 170 0.73 -11.77 5.00
N GLY A 171 -0.26 -10.86 5.04
CA GLY A 171 -0.35 -9.67 4.17
C GLY A 171 -0.60 -9.97 2.70
N ARG A 172 -1.10 -11.17 2.36
CA ARG A 172 -1.28 -11.62 0.96
C ARG A 172 -2.64 -11.28 0.35
N GLY A 173 -3.55 -10.66 1.12
CA GLY A 173 -4.88 -10.27 0.66
C GLY A 173 -5.85 -10.12 1.82
N GLY A 174 -7.13 -9.91 1.51
CA GLY A 174 -8.21 -9.78 2.47
C GLY A 174 -9.15 -8.64 2.11
N LYS A 175 -10.32 -8.66 2.73
CA LYS A 175 -11.34 -7.60 2.66
C LYS A 175 -11.22 -6.73 3.89
N THR A 176 -11.51 -5.44 3.74
CA THR A 176 -11.53 -4.49 4.85
C THR A 176 -12.95 -4.04 5.13
N LEU A 177 -13.35 -4.11 6.40
CA LEU A 177 -14.64 -3.64 6.89
C LEU A 177 -14.42 -2.63 8.01
N TRP A 178 -15.12 -1.51 7.94
CA TRP A 178 -15.13 -0.46 8.96
C TRP A 178 -16.47 -0.45 9.65
N ILE A 179 -16.49 -0.64 10.97
CA ILE A 179 -17.70 -0.61 11.79
C ILE A 179 -17.57 0.52 12.80
N ALA A 180 -18.51 1.47 12.78
CA ALA A 180 -18.51 2.55 13.76
C ALA A 180 -18.76 2.01 15.16
N ARG A 181 -18.00 2.46 16.15
CA ARG A 181 -18.07 1.93 17.53
C ARG A 181 -19.40 2.14 18.25
N ASN A 182 -20.23 3.03 17.77
CA ASN A 182 -21.54 3.32 18.34
C ASN A 182 -22.71 2.78 17.49
N ILE A 183 -22.43 1.94 16.49
CA ILE A 183 -23.48 1.35 15.66
C ILE A 183 -24.46 0.57 16.53
N GLU A 184 -25.75 0.63 16.20
CA GLU A 184 -26.72 -0.26 16.80
C GLU A 184 -26.49 -1.69 16.29
N LEU A 185 -26.25 -2.62 17.19
CA LEU A 185 -25.91 -4.01 16.85
C LEU A 185 -26.97 -4.68 15.97
N SER A 186 -28.22 -4.23 16.04
CA SER A 186 -29.32 -4.70 15.16
C SER A 186 -29.11 -4.40 13.68
N GLN A 187 -28.25 -3.43 13.36
CA GLN A 187 -27.91 -3.04 11.99
C GLN A 187 -26.80 -3.91 11.36
N LEU A 188 -26.15 -4.73 12.18
CA LEU A 188 -25.08 -5.62 11.73
C LEU A 188 -25.61 -6.99 11.35
N GLU A 189 -25.01 -7.62 10.34
CA GLU A 189 -25.16 -9.04 10.07
C GLU A 189 -24.72 -9.86 11.28
N GLU A 190 -25.27 -11.06 11.46
CA GLU A 190 -25.13 -11.85 12.67
C GLU A 190 -23.68 -12.14 13.05
N GLN A 191 -22.86 -12.53 12.07
CA GLN A 191 -21.44 -12.84 12.31
C GLN A 191 -20.66 -11.62 12.82
N TRP A 192 -20.89 -10.44 12.23
CA TRP A 192 -20.24 -9.20 12.68
C TRP A 192 -20.76 -8.72 14.03
N ARG A 193 -22.06 -8.91 14.29
CA ARG A 193 -22.65 -8.61 15.57
C ARG A 193 -22.01 -9.44 16.68
N ASN A 194 -21.90 -10.76 16.48
CA ASN A 194 -21.30 -11.67 17.45
C ASN A 194 -19.82 -11.31 17.68
N LEU A 195 -19.08 -10.99 16.60
CA LEU A 195 -17.70 -10.56 16.71
C LEU A 195 -17.58 -9.28 17.55
N ILE A 196 -18.35 -8.23 17.25
CA ILE A 196 -18.27 -6.97 18.01
C ILE A 196 -18.63 -7.15 19.48
N VAL A 197 -19.64 -7.96 19.79
CA VAL A 197 -20.02 -8.27 21.18
C VAL A 197 -18.88 -8.98 21.92
N ALA A 198 -18.19 -9.91 21.26
CA ALA A 198 -17.05 -10.61 21.84
C ALA A 198 -15.85 -9.67 22.04
N ILE A 199 -15.56 -8.81 21.07
CA ILE A 199 -14.48 -7.83 21.14
C ILE A 199 -14.73 -6.79 22.25
N ASP A 200 -15.97 -6.31 22.39
CA ASP A 200 -16.36 -5.40 23.48
C ASP A 200 -16.14 -6.05 24.85
N GLU A 201 -16.43 -7.35 24.99
CA GLU A 201 -16.16 -8.10 26.24
C GLU A 201 -14.67 -8.12 26.55
N ILE A 202 -13.82 -8.43 25.55
CA ILE A 202 -12.36 -8.49 25.71
C ILE A 202 -11.77 -7.12 26.02
N GLU A 203 -12.19 -6.09 25.31
CA GLU A 203 -11.75 -4.71 25.55
C GLU A 203 -12.16 -4.24 26.97
N ASN A 204 -13.33 -4.67 27.46
CA ASN A 204 -13.77 -4.39 28.83
C ASN A 204 -12.93 -5.10 29.89
N ILE A 205 -12.29 -6.23 29.57
CA ILE A 205 -11.37 -6.93 30.50
C ILE A 205 -10.04 -6.15 30.59
N PHE A 206 -9.47 -5.75 29.45
CA PHE A 206 -8.15 -5.14 29.41
C PHE A 206 -8.15 -3.61 29.54
N LYS A 207 -9.28 -2.95 29.29
CA LYS A 207 -9.47 -1.48 29.36
C LYS A 207 -8.52 -0.65 28.49
N ILE A 208 -8.05 -1.20 27.38
CA ILE A 208 -7.17 -0.55 26.40
C ILE A 208 -7.60 -0.90 24.97
N PRO A 209 -7.22 -0.08 23.98
CA PRO A 209 -7.37 -0.45 22.57
C PRO A 209 -6.56 -1.70 22.23
N LEU A 210 -7.14 -2.57 21.41
CA LEU A 210 -6.62 -3.89 21.11
C LEU A 210 -6.46 -4.14 19.62
N ASP A 211 -5.47 -4.97 19.30
CA ASP A 211 -5.26 -5.67 18.06
C ASP A 211 -5.55 -7.15 18.31
N ILE A 212 -6.57 -7.70 17.64
CA ILE A 212 -7.11 -9.03 17.92
C ILE A 212 -7.12 -9.88 16.65
N GLU A 213 -6.46 -11.05 16.71
CA GLU A 213 -6.59 -12.09 15.70
C GLU A 213 -7.79 -12.98 16.04
N PHE A 214 -8.67 -13.18 15.07
CA PHE A 214 -9.91 -13.91 15.28
C PHE A 214 -10.28 -14.84 14.13
N ALA A 215 -11.17 -15.79 14.39
CA ALA A 215 -11.98 -16.47 13.39
C ALA A 215 -13.45 -16.48 13.79
N VAL A 216 -14.32 -16.63 12.80
CA VAL A 216 -15.73 -16.94 12.97
C VAL A 216 -16.00 -18.23 12.20
N ASN A 217 -16.53 -19.25 12.88
CA ASN A 217 -16.85 -20.49 12.24
C ASN A 217 -18.22 -20.46 11.53
N LYS A 218 -18.58 -21.53 10.82
CA LYS A 218 -19.86 -21.61 10.09
C LYS A 218 -21.10 -21.55 11.00
N ASN A 219 -20.94 -21.74 12.29
CA ASN A 219 -22.00 -21.62 13.30
C ASN A 219 -22.07 -20.21 13.91
N ASN A 220 -21.34 -19.22 13.37
CA ASN A 220 -21.20 -17.86 13.89
C ASN A 220 -20.59 -17.77 15.29
N GLU A 221 -19.82 -18.79 15.72
CA GLU A 221 -19.06 -18.73 16.96
C GLU A 221 -17.72 -18.02 16.72
N VAL A 222 -17.38 -17.10 17.61
CA VAL A 222 -16.14 -16.31 17.56
C VAL A 222 -15.03 -17.06 18.29
N ILE A 223 -13.87 -17.17 17.63
CA ILE A 223 -12.67 -17.81 18.16
C ILE A 223 -11.57 -16.77 18.21
N ILE A 224 -10.86 -16.66 19.32
CA ILE A 224 -9.76 -15.71 19.51
C ILE A 224 -8.43 -16.44 19.43
N PHE A 225 -7.55 -15.96 18.55
CA PHE A 225 -6.20 -16.53 18.36
C PHE A 225 -5.11 -15.70 19.02
N GLN A 226 -5.35 -14.38 19.19
CA GLN A 226 -4.44 -13.45 19.86
C GLN A 226 -5.19 -12.19 20.25
N ALA A 227 -4.82 -11.58 21.36
CA ALA A 227 -5.21 -10.22 21.72
C ALA A 227 -3.99 -9.51 22.32
N ARG A 228 -3.68 -8.32 21.81
CA ARG A 228 -2.54 -7.52 22.26
C ARG A 228 -2.88 -6.03 22.26
N PRO A 229 -2.12 -5.18 22.97
CA PRO A 229 -2.30 -3.75 22.94
C PRO A 229 -2.13 -3.21 21.51
N LEU A 230 -3.02 -2.33 21.11
CA LEU A 230 -2.89 -1.60 19.86
C LEU A 230 -1.83 -0.51 20.05
N VAL A 231 -0.68 -0.69 19.36
CA VAL A 231 0.46 0.24 19.45
C VAL A 231 0.17 1.48 18.60
N ALA A 232 -0.38 2.52 19.22
CA ALA A 232 -0.63 3.82 18.58
C ALA A 232 -0.61 4.94 19.66
N ASN A 233 -0.32 6.16 19.24
CA ASN A 233 -0.36 7.31 20.14
C ASN A 233 -1.78 7.91 20.16
N PHE A 234 -2.56 7.59 21.17
CA PHE A 234 -3.95 8.00 21.33
C PHE A 234 -4.14 9.30 22.16
N SER A 235 -3.13 10.13 22.28
CA SER A 235 -3.08 11.27 23.23
C SER A 235 -4.20 12.32 23.11
N ASN A 236 -5.14 12.22 22.18
CA ASN A 236 -6.11 13.28 21.90
C ASN A 236 -7.58 12.85 21.71
N ILE A 237 -7.96 11.63 22.08
CA ILE A 237 -9.37 11.21 21.94
C ILE A 237 -10.18 11.65 23.16
N LYS A 238 -10.67 12.90 23.14
CA LYS A 238 -11.62 13.41 24.12
C LYS A 238 -13.04 13.37 23.56
N ASN A 239 -13.99 12.85 24.34
CA ASN A 239 -15.45 12.86 24.06
C ASN A 239 -15.89 12.21 22.73
N VAL A 240 -15.64 10.90 22.60
CA VAL A 240 -15.95 10.07 21.42
C VAL A 240 -17.44 10.12 21.02
N GLN A 241 -18.40 10.12 21.98
CA GLN A 241 -19.83 10.06 21.68
C GLN A 241 -20.38 11.33 21.00
N GLY A 242 -19.98 12.51 21.49
CA GLY A 242 -20.36 13.76 20.85
C GLY A 242 -19.79 13.89 19.45
N THR A 243 -18.56 13.44 19.27
CA THR A 243 -17.85 13.42 17.97
C THR A 243 -18.55 12.50 16.98
N ILE A 244 -18.99 11.31 17.39
CA ILE A 244 -19.65 10.34 16.50
C ILE A 244 -20.99 10.86 16.00
N LYS A 245 -21.83 11.44 16.86
CA LYS A 245 -23.13 12.00 16.45
C LYS A 245 -22.98 13.13 15.42
N ASN A 246 -22.00 14.01 15.64
CA ASN A 246 -21.67 15.08 14.68
C ASN A 246 -21.10 14.51 13.39
N PHE A 247 -20.37 13.39 13.46
CA PHE A 247 -19.77 12.72 12.31
C PHE A 247 -20.82 12.12 11.36
N TYR A 248 -21.89 11.50 11.89
CA TYR A 248 -22.99 10.99 11.05
C TYR A 248 -23.71 12.12 10.30
N GLY A 249 -23.97 13.26 10.96
CA GLY A 249 -24.50 14.44 10.28
C GLY A 249 -23.60 14.87 9.13
N LYS A 250 -22.30 14.92 9.38
CA LYS A 250 -21.32 15.28 8.32
C LYS A 250 -21.21 14.25 7.19
N ILE A 251 -21.39 12.96 7.44
CA ILE A 251 -21.43 11.95 6.37
C ILE A 251 -22.61 12.21 5.43
N GLU A 252 -23.78 12.55 5.97
CA GLU A 252 -24.94 12.86 5.12
C GLU A 252 -24.74 14.15 4.32
N ASP A 253 -24.15 15.18 4.92
CA ASP A 253 -23.75 16.40 4.22
C ASP A 253 -22.76 16.10 3.08
N LEU A 254 -21.72 15.29 3.36
CA LEU A 254 -20.74 14.87 2.37
C LEU A 254 -21.34 14.01 1.25
N LYS A 255 -22.32 13.16 1.57
CA LYS A 255 -23.04 12.38 0.55
C LYS A 255 -23.85 13.29 -0.38
N CYS A 256 -24.43 14.37 0.12
CA CYS A 256 -25.13 15.35 -0.69
C CYS A 256 -24.13 16.12 -1.58
N GLU A 257 -23.06 16.65 -1.03
CA GLU A 257 -22.01 17.36 -1.75
C GLU A 257 -21.39 16.48 -2.86
N TYR A 258 -21.02 15.25 -2.53
CA TYR A 258 -20.47 14.28 -3.48
C TYR A 258 -21.43 13.95 -4.65
N LYS A 259 -22.74 13.84 -4.40
CA LYS A 259 -23.74 13.53 -5.43
C LYS A 259 -23.92 14.64 -6.46
N ASP A 260 -23.55 15.87 -6.11
CA ASP A 260 -23.70 17.04 -6.99
C ASP A 260 -22.49 17.24 -7.92
N ILE A 261 -21.38 16.52 -7.69
CA ILE A 261 -20.21 16.59 -8.57
C ILE A 261 -20.51 15.85 -9.87
N LYS A 262 -20.55 16.61 -10.98
CA LYS A 262 -20.83 16.08 -12.32
C LYS A 262 -19.57 15.98 -13.16
N SER A 263 -19.51 14.92 -13.95
CA SER A 263 -18.48 14.74 -14.97
C SER A 263 -18.77 15.66 -16.16
N VAL A 264 -17.75 16.38 -16.63
CA VAL A 264 -17.87 17.19 -17.88
C VAL A 264 -17.97 16.30 -19.12
N ILE A 265 -17.61 15.01 -19.01
CA ILE A 265 -17.58 14.08 -20.14
C ILE A 265 -18.99 13.65 -20.54
N ASP A 266 -19.85 13.33 -19.57
CA ASP A 266 -21.19 12.79 -19.80
C ASP A 266 -22.34 13.51 -19.07
N GLY A 267 -22.01 14.54 -18.28
CA GLY A 267 -22.96 15.30 -17.46
C GLY A 267 -23.59 14.50 -16.31
N LYS A 268 -23.14 13.27 -16.08
CA LYS A 268 -23.66 12.39 -15.04
C LYS A 268 -22.83 12.50 -13.75
N ASN A 269 -23.31 11.85 -12.70
CA ASN A 269 -22.57 11.79 -11.44
C ASN A 269 -21.20 11.16 -11.67
N MET A 270 -20.17 11.86 -11.19
CA MET A 270 -18.79 11.40 -11.25
C MET A 270 -18.58 10.18 -10.36
N MET A 271 -17.72 9.26 -10.79
CA MET A 271 -17.24 8.16 -9.98
C MET A 271 -15.86 8.47 -9.43
N PHE A 272 -15.59 8.01 -8.21
CA PHE A 272 -14.33 8.24 -7.51
C PHE A 272 -13.70 6.96 -7.00
N SER A 273 -12.38 6.98 -6.89
CA SER A 273 -11.58 5.96 -6.19
C SER A 273 -10.46 6.63 -5.41
N ASP A 274 -10.08 6.05 -4.28
CA ASP A 274 -8.95 6.52 -3.47
C ASP A 274 -7.59 5.91 -3.89
N MET A 275 -7.60 4.93 -4.79
CA MET A 275 -6.38 4.21 -5.22
C MET A 275 -6.16 4.15 -6.73
N ALA A 276 -7.11 4.60 -7.55
CA ALA A 276 -7.04 4.45 -8.99
C ALA A 276 -6.04 5.42 -9.64
N PHE A 277 -5.35 4.97 -10.70
CA PHE A 277 -4.53 5.75 -11.62
C PHE A 277 -3.38 6.51 -10.92
N TRP A 278 -3.60 7.74 -10.48
CA TRP A 278 -2.70 8.50 -9.63
C TRP A 278 -3.07 8.27 -8.15
N ASN A 279 -2.52 7.23 -7.55
CA ASN A 279 -2.81 6.91 -6.15
C ASN A 279 -2.20 7.98 -5.21
N PRO A 280 -3.02 8.87 -4.62
CA PRO A 280 -2.50 9.92 -3.74
C PRO A 280 -1.93 9.34 -2.44
N SER A 281 -2.42 8.20 -1.98
CA SER A 281 -1.97 7.56 -0.74
C SER A 281 -0.49 7.19 -0.74
N GLU A 282 0.10 6.93 -1.93
CA GLU A 282 1.53 6.63 -2.07
C GLU A 282 2.46 7.83 -1.78
N ILE A 283 1.95 9.06 -1.89
CA ILE A 283 2.75 10.27 -1.75
C ILE A 283 2.29 11.10 -0.55
N ILE A 284 0.99 11.31 -0.37
CA ILE A 284 0.43 12.20 0.65
C ILE A 284 -0.39 11.49 1.72
N GLY A 285 -0.51 10.16 1.65
CA GLY A 285 -1.28 9.37 2.61
C GLY A 285 -2.79 9.44 2.42
N THR A 286 -3.52 8.73 3.28
CA THR A 286 -4.98 8.58 3.17
C THR A 286 -5.77 9.73 3.79
N SER A 287 -5.13 10.59 4.57
CA SER A 287 -5.75 11.74 5.24
C SER A 287 -4.75 12.91 5.30
N PRO A 288 -4.37 13.45 4.13
CA PRO A 288 -3.38 14.51 4.03
C PRO A 288 -3.89 15.80 4.69
N ARG A 289 -2.96 16.61 5.18
CA ARG A 289 -3.26 17.97 5.58
C ARG A 289 -3.27 18.90 4.39
N THR A 290 -3.62 20.14 4.64
CA THR A 290 -3.77 21.19 3.60
C THR A 290 -2.51 21.33 2.74
N LEU A 291 -1.33 21.35 3.36
CA LEU A 291 -0.08 21.47 2.62
C LEU A 291 0.15 20.27 1.70
N ASP A 292 0.06 19.07 2.23
CA ASP A 292 0.33 17.84 1.46
C ASP A 292 -0.66 17.69 0.30
N TYR A 293 -1.96 17.93 0.57
CA TYR A 293 -3.01 17.92 -0.45
C TYR A 293 -2.76 18.96 -1.55
N SER A 294 -2.48 20.20 -1.17
CA SER A 294 -2.29 21.29 -2.11
C SER A 294 -1.00 21.17 -2.91
N LEU A 295 0.09 20.64 -2.32
CA LEU A 295 1.31 20.30 -3.05
C LEU A 295 1.03 19.24 -4.12
N TYR A 296 0.40 18.12 -3.75
CA TYR A 296 0.06 17.05 -4.70
C TYR A 296 -0.85 17.56 -5.82
N ARG A 297 -1.85 18.36 -5.47
CA ARG A 297 -2.73 19.01 -6.43
C ARG A 297 -1.95 19.88 -7.38
N TYR A 298 -1.10 20.77 -6.86
CA TYR A 298 -0.34 21.74 -7.66
C TYR A 298 0.62 21.07 -8.64
N ILE A 299 1.42 20.13 -8.14
CA ILE A 299 2.49 19.51 -8.96
C ILE A 299 2.00 18.38 -9.86
N ILE A 300 0.83 17.78 -9.60
CA ILE A 300 0.33 16.62 -10.33
C ILE A 300 -1.06 16.84 -10.89
N THR A 301 -2.09 16.93 -10.02
CA THR A 301 -3.46 16.61 -10.43
C THR A 301 -4.25 17.76 -11.04
N SER A 302 -3.77 19.01 -10.94
CA SER A 302 -4.45 20.15 -11.58
C SER A 302 -4.32 20.11 -13.12
N GLU A 303 -3.11 19.82 -13.65
CA GLU A 303 -2.87 19.84 -15.11
C GLU A 303 -1.73 18.92 -15.53
N ALA A 304 -0.63 18.89 -14.78
CA ALA A 304 0.64 18.29 -15.20
C ALA A 304 0.53 16.79 -15.52
N TRP A 305 -0.37 16.08 -14.81
CA TRP A 305 -0.60 14.63 -15.01
C TRP A 305 -1.02 14.29 -16.44
N ASN A 306 -1.84 15.11 -17.09
CA ASN A 306 -2.33 14.83 -18.44
C ASN A 306 -1.33 15.27 -19.53
N GLN A 307 -0.50 16.27 -19.25
CA GLN A 307 0.51 16.77 -20.20
C GLN A 307 1.49 15.68 -20.63
N GLY A 308 1.76 14.70 -19.74
CA GLY A 308 2.58 13.54 -20.08
C GLY A 308 1.89 12.52 -21.01
N LEU A 309 0.56 12.43 -21.00
CA LEU A 309 -0.21 11.47 -21.78
C LEU A 309 -0.46 11.92 -23.23
N VAL A 310 -0.70 13.21 -23.44
CA VAL A 310 -1.07 13.78 -24.75
C VAL A 310 -0.03 13.47 -25.84
N PRO A 311 1.30 13.67 -25.64
CA PRO A 311 2.30 13.32 -26.62
C PRO A 311 2.37 11.83 -26.95
N MET A 312 1.88 10.96 -26.08
CA MET A 312 1.79 9.52 -26.27
C MET A 312 0.58 9.09 -27.14
N GLY A 313 -0.28 10.02 -27.55
CA GLY A 313 -1.48 9.75 -28.34
C GLY A 313 -2.74 9.49 -27.52
N TYR A 314 -2.71 9.75 -26.23
CA TYR A 314 -3.90 9.73 -25.37
C TYR A 314 -4.66 11.05 -25.41
N ARG A 315 -5.86 11.04 -24.88
CA ARG A 315 -6.78 12.17 -24.94
C ARG A 315 -6.42 13.27 -23.94
N GLN A 316 -6.48 14.51 -24.41
CA GLN A 316 -6.30 15.69 -23.56
C GLN A 316 -7.53 15.91 -22.67
N LEU A 317 -7.28 16.29 -21.41
CA LEU A 317 -8.27 16.77 -20.45
C LEU A 317 -7.62 17.83 -19.56
N ASN A 318 -8.28 19.00 -19.42
CA ASN A 318 -7.75 20.13 -18.66
C ASN A 318 -8.48 20.32 -17.32
N ASP A 319 -9.13 19.27 -16.82
CA ASP A 319 -9.90 19.30 -15.58
C ASP A 319 -9.10 18.74 -14.39
N GLU A 320 -9.48 19.16 -13.20
CA GLU A 320 -8.89 18.68 -11.95
C GLU A 320 -9.15 17.18 -11.77
N LEU A 321 -8.09 16.42 -11.61
CA LEU A 321 -8.19 14.97 -11.45
C LEU A 321 -8.59 14.55 -10.03
N MET A 322 -8.11 15.28 -9.00
CA MET A 322 -8.26 14.91 -7.61
C MET A 322 -9.25 15.82 -6.88
N TYR A 323 -10.15 15.20 -6.14
CA TYR A 323 -11.16 15.87 -5.32
C TYR A 323 -10.98 15.51 -3.85
N GLN A 324 -11.15 16.48 -2.97
CA GLN A 324 -11.18 16.21 -1.53
C GLN A 324 -12.65 16.03 -1.10
N ILE A 325 -12.95 14.86 -0.55
CA ILE A 325 -14.27 14.55 0.01
C ILE A 325 -14.07 14.27 1.50
N GLY A 326 -14.52 15.18 2.34
CA GLY A 326 -14.13 15.21 3.74
C GLY A 326 -12.63 15.47 3.91
N ILE A 327 -11.94 14.53 4.54
CA ILE A 327 -10.47 14.61 4.75
C ILE A 327 -9.67 13.73 3.77
N LYS A 328 -10.35 12.99 2.89
CA LYS A 328 -9.70 12.05 1.97
C LYS A 328 -9.56 12.62 0.57
N PRO A 329 -8.43 12.39 -0.10
CA PRO A 329 -8.28 12.62 -1.52
C PRO A 329 -8.91 11.48 -2.31
N TYR A 330 -9.63 11.83 -3.37
CA TYR A 330 -10.22 10.89 -4.32
C TYR A 330 -9.88 11.28 -5.75
N ILE A 331 -9.61 10.30 -6.58
CA ILE A 331 -9.34 10.47 -8.00
C ILE A 331 -10.61 10.25 -8.80
N SER A 332 -10.90 11.14 -9.74
CA SER A 332 -11.98 10.98 -10.70
C SER A 332 -11.70 9.79 -11.62
N LEU A 333 -12.56 8.78 -11.56
CA LEU A 333 -12.50 7.64 -12.48
C LEU A 333 -12.95 8.03 -13.89
N ASP A 334 -13.91 8.92 -14.01
CA ASP A 334 -14.38 9.45 -15.30
C ASP A 334 -13.22 10.06 -16.07
N TYR A 335 -12.44 10.92 -15.43
CA TYR A 335 -11.31 11.60 -16.04
C TYR A 335 -10.14 10.66 -16.29
N SER A 336 -9.87 9.74 -15.36
CA SER A 336 -8.86 8.71 -15.54
C SER A 336 -9.18 7.83 -16.76
N PHE A 337 -10.43 7.36 -16.89
CA PHE A 337 -10.86 6.54 -18.01
C PHE A 337 -10.81 7.30 -19.34
N TYR A 338 -11.31 8.54 -19.36
CA TYR A 338 -11.33 9.36 -20.57
C TYR A 338 -9.91 9.66 -21.07
N SER A 339 -9.02 10.07 -20.16
CA SER A 339 -7.64 10.41 -20.50
C SER A 339 -6.84 9.22 -21.03
N LEU A 340 -7.21 7.97 -20.68
CA LEU A 340 -6.58 6.75 -21.18
C LEU A 340 -7.18 6.23 -22.50
N THR A 341 -8.18 6.91 -23.08
CA THR A 341 -8.67 6.56 -24.41
C THR A 341 -7.74 7.14 -25.50
N PRO A 342 -7.55 6.45 -26.65
CA PRO A 342 -6.81 7.01 -27.77
C PRO A 342 -7.43 8.31 -28.28
N SER A 343 -6.60 9.32 -28.57
CA SER A 343 -7.07 10.62 -29.07
C SER A 343 -7.70 10.53 -30.47
N LYS A 344 -7.40 9.48 -31.23
CA LYS A 344 -7.90 9.26 -32.60
C LYS A 344 -9.33 8.75 -32.70
N ILE A 345 -9.91 8.19 -31.64
CA ILE A 345 -11.33 7.86 -31.65
C ILE A 345 -12.15 9.14 -31.42
N ASP A 346 -13.35 9.20 -31.98
CA ASP A 346 -14.20 10.36 -31.80
C ASP A 346 -14.72 10.50 -30.34
N GLU A 347 -15.21 11.69 -30.01
CA GLU A 347 -15.63 12.02 -28.64
C GLU A 347 -16.81 11.18 -28.17
N LYS A 348 -17.75 10.86 -29.05
CA LYS A 348 -18.92 10.01 -28.71
C LYS A 348 -18.50 8.62 -28.36
N LEU A 349 -17.56 8.05 -29.12
CA LEU A 349 -17.02 6.73 -28.87
C LEU A 349 -16.18 6.71 -27.60
N ALA A 350 -15.39 7.75 -27.33
CA ALA A 350 -14.65 7.88 -26.07
C ALA A 350 -15.60 7.96 -24.85
N THR A 351 -16.62 8.79 -24.91
CA THR A 351 -17.66 8.89 -23.85
C THR A 351 -18.37 7.55 -23.63
N LYS A 352 -18.73 6.85 -24.72
CA LYS A 352 -19.36 5.53 -24.68
C LYS A 352 -18.43 4.49 -24.00
N LEU A 353 -17.12 4.55 -24.24
CA LEU A 353 -16.13 3.72 -23.56
C LEU A 353 -16.07 4.04 -22.06
N VAL A 354 -16.04 5.31 -21.68
CA VAL A 354 -16.05 5.71 -20.25
C VAL A 354 -17.30 5.16 -19.54
N GLU A 355 -18.48 5.26 -20.16
CA GLU A 355 -19.70 4.67 -19.60
C GLU A 355 -19.61 3.14 -19.45
N PHE A 356 -19.00 2.48 -20.42
CA PHE A 356 -18.77 1.04 -20.37
C PHE A 356 -17.82 0.68 -19.22
N TYR A 357 -16.69 1.38 -19.06
CA TYR A 357 -15.73 1.15 -17.99
C TYR A 357 -16.34 1.41 -16.60
N LYS A 358 -17.13 2.48 -16.45
CA LYS A 358 -17.91 2.75 -15.22
C LYS A 358 -18.84 1.58 -14.87
N LYS A 359 -19.55 1.02 -15.86
CA LYS A 359 -20.43 -0.13 -15.66
C LYS A 359 -19.65 -1.41 -15.31
N LYS A 360 -18.50 -1.61 -15.95
CA LYS A 360 -17.62 -2.76 -15.71
C LYS A 360 -17.07 -2.71 -14.28
N LEU A 361 -16.54 -1.58 -13.86
CA LEU A 361 -16.01 -1.41 -12.49
C LEU A 361 -17.09 -1.50 -11.42
N LYS A 362 -18.32 -1.04 -11.68
CA LYS A 362 -19.44 -1.20 -10.74
C LYS A 362 -19.83 -2.65 -10.47
N LYS A 363 -19.54 -3.58 -11.40
CA LYS A 363 -19.77 -5.02 -11.21
C LYS A 363 -18.73 -5.65 -10.32
N ASP A 364 -17.51 -5.16 -10.36
CA ASP A 364 -16.40 -5.60 -9.52
C ASP A 364 -15.59 -4.38 -9.06
N THR A 365 -15.97 -3.83 -7.91
CA THR A 365 -15.33 -2.65 -7.34
C THR A 365 -13.93 -2.94 -6.79
N THR A 366 -13.55 -4.21 -6.62
CA THR A 366 -12.21 -4.60 -6.16
C THR A 366 -11.13 -4.36 -7.21
N ALA A 367 -11.52 -4.15 -8.47
CA ALA A 367 -10.60 -3.83 -9.57
C ALA A 367 -10.22 -2.34 -9.66
N HIS A 368 -10.58 -1.50 -8.66
CA HIS A 368 -10.32 -0.06 -8.70
C HIS A 368 -8.83 0.32 -8.64
N ASP A 369 -7.98 -0.55 -8.11
CA ASP A 369 -6.52 -0.42 -8.07
C ASP A 369 -5.81 -1.04 -9.28
N LYS A 370 -6.57 -1.69 -10.18
CA LYS A 370 -6.07 -2.42 -11.36
C LYS A 370 -6.74 -1.94 -12.64
N ILE A 371 -7.22 -0.70 -12.67
CA ILE A 371 -8.03 -0.19 -13.78
C ILE A 371 -7.32 -0.29 -15.14
N GLU A 372 -6.00 -0.08 -15.19
CA GLU A 372 -5.21 -0.11 -16.43
C GLU A 372 -5.05 -1.52 -17.01
N PHE A 373 -5.22 -2.55 -16.19
CA PHE A 373 -5.06 -3.95 -16.61
C PHE A 373 -6.40 -4.65 -16.83
N GLU A 374 -7.39 -4.39 -15.96
CA GLU A 374 -8.63 -5.16 -15.93
C GLU A 374 -9.84 -4.40 -16.48
N ILE A 375 -9.88 -3.08 -16.37
CA ILE A 375 -11.04 -2.26 -16.74
C ILE A 375 -10.87 -1.59 -18.08
N VAL A 376 -9.80 -0.80 -18.26
CA VAL A 376 -9.58 0.08 -19.41
C VAL A 376 -8.78 -0.63 -20.50
N TYR A 377 -9.11 -0.34 -21.78
CA TYR A 377 -8.26 -0.68 -22.92
C TYR A 377 -7.35 0.52 -23.21
N SER A 378 -6.17 0.53 -22.63
CA SER A 378 -5.23 1.66 -22.75
C SER A 378 -4.02 1.39 -23.66
N ASN A 379 -3.85 0.15 -24.12
CA ASN A 379 -2.82 -0.27 -25.07
C ASN A 379 -3.30 -1.48 -25.88
N PHE A 380 -2.57 -1.82 -26.93
CA PHE A 380 -2.75 -3.04 -27.67
C PHE A 380 -1.69 -4.06 -27.23
N ASP A 381 -2.13 -5.30 -26.92
CA ASP A 381 -1.29 -6.43 -26.54
C ASP A 381 -1.87 -7.75 -27.08
N PHE A 382 -1.28 -8.90 -26.73
CA PHE A 382 -1.71 -10.22 -27.22
C PHE A 382 -3.15 -10.61 -26.79
N ASN A 383 -3.68 -10.02 -25.73
CA ASN A 383 -5.00 -10.28 -25.19
C ASN A 383 -6.06 -9.31 -25.72
N THR A 384 -5.69 -8.18 -26.29
CA THR A 384 -6.59 -7.05 -26.57
C THR A 384 -7.72 -7.43 -27.54
N GLU A 385 -7.43 -8.19 -28.60
CA GLU A 385 -8.47 -8.65 -29.52
C GLU A 385 -9.54 -9.52 -28.84
N ASN A 386 -9.11 -10.37 -27.92
CA ASN A 386 -10.03 -11.23 -27.17
C ASN A 386 -10.82 -10.44 -26.11
N ARG A 387 -10.15 -9.61 -25.33
CA ARG A 387 -10.75 -8.77 -24.29
C ARG A 387 -11.81 -7.83 -24.87
N THR A 388 -11.55 -7.20 -26.00
CA THR A 388 -12.49 -6.26 -26.65
C THR A 388 -13.74 -6.90 -27.22
N LYS A 389 -13.82 -8.25 -27.31
CA LYS A 389 -15.06 -8.94 -27.76
C LYS A 389 -16.25 -8.63 -26.84
N GLU A 390 -16.00 -8.36 -25.56
CA GLU A 390 -17.05 -7.99 -24.62
C GLU A 390 -17.78 -6.69 -25.01
N LEU A 391 -17.13 -5.79 -25.78
CA LEU A 391 -17.75 -4.55 -26.27
C LEU A 391 -18.97 -4.84 -27.12
N LEU A 392 -18.91 -5.88 -27.97
CA LEU A 392 -20.04 -6.28 -28.85
C LEU A 392 -21.28 -6.65 -28.03
N ASN A 393 -21.09 -7.26 -26.85
CA ASN A 393 -22.17 -7.63 -25.95
C ASN A 393 -22.67 -6.45 -25.11
N ASN A 394 -21.98 -5.30 -25.17
CA ASN A 394 -22.28 -4.09 -24.42
C ASN A 394 -22.69 -2.90 -25.32
N GLY A 395 -23.22 -3.20 -26.52
CA GLY A 395 -23.84 -2.21 -27.41
C GLY A 395 -22.88 -1.48 -28.32
N PHE A 396 -21.63 -1.96 -28.49
CA PHE A 396 -20.71 -1.44 -29.50
C PHE A 396 -20.90 -2.18 -30.83
N SER A 397 -20.79 -1.46 -31.95
CA SER A 397 -20.79 -2.07 -33.27
C SER A 397 -19.43 -2.74 -33.58
N LYS A 398 -19.38 -3.54 -34.63
CA LYS A 398 -18.13 -4.13 -35.12
C LYS A 398 -17.15 -3.05 -35.58
N GLU A 399 -17.67 -2.02 -36.23
CA GLU A 399 -16.91 -0.88 -36.74
C GLU A 399 -16.32 -0.05 -35.58
N GLU A 400 -17.11 0.25 -34.55
CA GLU A 400 -16.64 0.93 -33.35
C GLU A 400 -15.53 0.14 -32.65
N ARG A 401 -15.71 -1.18 -32.49
CA ARG A 401 -14.69 -2.07 -31.94
C ARG A 401 -13.42 -2.06 -32.79
N GLN A 402 -13.55 -2.11 -34.12
CA GLN A 402 -12.40 -2.11 -35.03
C GLN A 402 -11.64 -0.79 -34.94
N GLN A 403 -12.32 0.35 -34.90
CA GLN A 403 -11.73 1.66 -34.73
C GLN A 403 -10.94 1.78 -33.42
N ILE A 404 -11.48 1.22 -32.32
CA ILE A 404 -10.79 1.15 -31.03
C ILE A 404 -9.51 0.33 -31.15
N LEU A 405 -9.58 -0.86 -31.74
CA LEU A 405 -8.43 -1.76 -31.90
C LEU A 405 -7.32 -1.13 -32.74
N GLU A 406 -7.65 -0.52 -33.88
CA GLU A 406 -6.70 0.14 -34.76
C GLU A 406 -6.02 1.33 -34.06
N SER A 407 -6.81 2.15 -33.34
CA SER A 407 -6.28 3.29 -32.60
C SER A 407 -5.35 2.87 -31.46
N LEU A 408 -5.71 1.81 -30.71
CA LEU A 408 -4.85 1.25 -29.66
C LEU A 408 -3.55 0.67 -30.24
N LYS A 409 -3.64 -0.05 -31.37
CA LYS A 409 -2.49 -0.65 -32.03
C LYS A 409 -1.52 0.43 -32.52
N GLU A 410 -2.04 1.44 -33.19
CA GLU A 410 -1.22 2.56 -33.69
C GLU A 410 -0.55 3.31 -32.53
N LEU A 411 -1.30 3.67 -31.49
CA LEU A 411 -0.78 4.32 -30.28
C LEU A 411 0.36 3.49 -29.68
N THR A 412 0.15 2.17 -29.51
CA THR A 412 1.13 1.29 -28.90
C THR A 412 2.39 1.15 -29.72
N VAL A 413 2.27 0.93 -31.03
CA VAL A 413 3.42 0.83 -31.97
C VAL A 413 4.21 2.13 -31.99
N THR A 414 3.53 3.27 -32.03
CA THR A 414 4.16 4.59 -32.04
C THR A 414 4.99 4.81 -30.77
N ASN A 415 4.43 4.48 -29.61
CA ASN A 415 5.15 4.62 -28.33
C ASN A 415 6.35 3.67 -28.25
N ILE A 416 6.25 2.44 -28.70
CA ILE A 416 7.38 1.50 -28.72
C ILE A 416 8.48 2.01 -29.66
N LYS A 417 8.15 2.46 -30.89
CA LYS A 417 9.13 2.96 -31.85
C LYS A 417 9.84 4.23 -31.38
N ASN A 418 9.12 5.12 -30.70
CA ASN A 418 9.62 6.42 -30.27
C ASN A 418 10.19 6.40 -28.85
N HIS A 419 10.07 5.28 -28.08
CA HIS A 419 10.40 5.25 -26.66
C HIS A 419 11.82 5.73 -26.34
N LYS A 420 12.79 5.41 -27.21
CA LYS A 420 14.19 5.82 -27.01
C LYS A 420 14.32 7.34 -27.06
N GLN A 421 13.77 7.98 -28.08
CA GLN A 421 13.80 9.43 -28.24
C GLN A 421 13.06 10.14 -27.10
N ILE A 422 11.90 9.59 -26.70
CA ILE A 422 11.12 10.13 -25.58
C ILE A 422 11.92 10.02 -24.28
N SER A 423 12.53 8.86 -24.02
CA SER A 423 13.33 8.67 -22.80
C SER A 423 14.59 9.54 -22.78
N GLU A 424 15.23 9.77 -23.92
CA GLU A 424 16.36 10.70 -24.03
C GLU A 424 15.94 12.14 -23.72
N SER A 425 14.80 12.61 -24.26
CA SER A 425 14.24 13.92 -23.95
C SER A 425 13.85 14.05 -22.48
N ASP A 426 13.16 13.04 -21.94
CA ASP A 426 12.75 13.04 -20.52
C ASP A 426 13.98 13.06 -19.60
N ASN A 427 15.08 12.41 -19.95
CA ASN A 427 16.33 12.46 -19.19
C ASN A 427 16.98 13.86 -19.20
N GLU A 428 16.90 14.60 -20.30
CA GLU A 428 17.38 16.00 -20.32
C GLU A 428 16.56 16.88 -19.40
N ASP A 429 15.24 16.69 -19.38
CA ASP A 429 14.35 17.41 -18.46
C ASP A 429 14.68 17.10 -16.98
N ILE A 430 14.96 15.84 -16.66
CA ILE A 430 15.40 15.45 -15.29
C ILE A 430 16.75 16.09 -14.92
N LYS A 431 17.67 16.24 -15.87
CA LYS A 431 18.93 16.97 -15.63
C LYS A 431 18.69 18.46 -15.31
N HIS A 432 17.63 19.05 -15.86
CA HIS A 432 17.22 20.40 -15.48
C HIS A 432 16.83 20.44 -14.00
N LEU A 433 15.96 19.53 -13.54
CA LEU A 433 15.62 19.42 -12.13
C LEU A 433 16.83 19.22 -11.21
N GLU A 434 17.78 18.40 -11.64
CA GLU A 434 19.01 18.17 -10.89
C GLU A 434 19.86 19.44 -10.78
N LYS A 435 19.95 20.22 -11.85
CA LYS A 435 20.70 21.47 -11.90
C LYS A 435 20.07 22.53 -10.96
N THR A 436 18.75 22.70 -11.00
CA THR A 436 18.03 23.62 -10.12
C THR A 436 18.23 23.21 -8.65
N ARG A 437 18.02 21.92 -8.31
CA ARG A 437 18.27 21.41 -6.95
C ARG A 437 19.68 21.69 -6.48
N LYS A 438 20.68 21.42 -7.34
CA LYS A 438 22.09 21.63 -7.00
C LYS A 438 22.39 23.09 -6.74
N HIS A 439 21.86 24.00 -7.57
CA HIS A 439 22.02 25.44 -7.40
C HIS A 439 21.50 25.90 -6.04
N ILE A 440 20.28 25.51 -5.66
CA ILE A 440 19.66 25.87 -4.40
C ILE A 440 20.43 25.30 -3.22
N VAL A 441 20.82 24.01 -3.28
CA VAL A 441 21.55 23.36 -2.18
C VAL A 441 22.94 23.99 -1.95
N GLU A 442 23.63 24.41 -3.03
CA GLU A 442 24.99 24.97 -2.92
C GLU A 442 24.98 26.46 -2.51
N ASN A 443 23.91 27.21 -2.80
CA ASN A 443 23.91 28.65 -2.63
C ASN A 443 22.90 29.18 -1.61
N ASP A 444 21.77 28.53 -1.43
CA ASP A 444 20.61 29.11 -0.77
C ASP A 444 20.17 28.40 0.52
N MET A 445 20.70 27.21 0.84
CA MET A 445 20.30 26.42 2.03
C MET A 445 20.71 27.06 3.39
N GLU A 446 21.56 28.06 3.39
CA GLU A 446 21.92 28.85 4.57
C GLU A 446 21.36 30.27 4.51
N SER A 447 20.46 30.57 3.54
CA SER A 447 19.85 31.87 3.38
C SER A 447 18.91 32.19 4.55
N GLU A 448 19.00 33.42 5.07
CA GLU A 448 18.03 34.01 6.00
C GLU A 448 17.03 34.94 5.29
N ASP A 449 17.13 35.07 3.97
CA ASP A 449 16.20 35.88 3.16
C ASP A 449 14.92 35.09 2.87
N VAL A 450 13.85 35.48 3.54
CA VAL A 450 12.51 34.88 3.40
C VAL A 450 12.03 34.92 1.95
N ASN A 451 12.25 36.03 1.23
CA ASN A 451 11.79 36.16 -0.16
C ASN A 451 12.53 35.19 -1.07
N LYS A 452 13.84 35.07 -0.91
CA LYS A 452 14.67 34.13 -1.68
C LYS A 452 14.23 32.68 -1.46
N ILE A 453 13.93 32.28 -0.22
CA ILE A 453 13.45 30.93 0.10
C ILE A 453 12.09 30.68 -0.56
N VAL A 454 11.20 31.65 -0.57
CA VAL A 454 9.90 31.53 -1.24
C VAL A 454 10.07 31.43 -2.77
N GLU A 455 10.99 32.21 -3.37
CA GLU A 455 11.34 32.08 -4.80
C GLU A 455 11.82 30.67 -5.14
N ASP A 456 12.72 30.13 -4.36
CA ASP A 456 13.28 28.78 -4.55
C ASP A 456 12.19 27.69 -4.43
N ILE A 457 11.27 27.84 -3.47
CA ILE A 457 10.11 26.94 -3.36
C ILE A 457 9.25 27.01 -4.63
N LEU A 458 8.93 28.20 -5.12
CA LEU A 458 8.09 28.40 -6.30
C LEU A 458 8.79 27.89 -7.56
N GLU A 459 10.09 28.14 -7.73
CA GLU A 459 10.90 27.62 -8.85
C GLU A 459 10.87 26.09 -8.86
N LEU A 460 11.14 25.43 -7.74
CA LEU A 460 11.11 23.96 -7.65
C LEU A 460 9.73 23.40 -7.94
N LEU A 461 8.66 24.03 -7.44
CA LEU A 461 7.30 23.58 -7.68
C LEU A 461 6.93 23.67 -9.17
N GLU A 462 7.31 24.76 -9.85
CA GLU A 462 7.07 24.93 -11.26
C GLU A 462 7.93 23.98 -12.11
N ASP A 463 9.20 23.81 -11.75
CA ASP A 463 10.09 22.84 -12.37
C ASP A 463 9.54 21.40 -12.27
N ILE A 464 8.99 20.99 -11.12
CA ILE A 464 8.34 19.69 -10.97
C ILE A 464 7.16 19.55 -11.94
N ARG A 465 6.33 20.59 -12.09
CA ARG A 465 5.18 20.59 -13.02
C ARG A 465 5.59 20.45 -14.47
N ILE A 466 6.69 21.05 -14.88
CA ILE A 466 7.13 21.11 -16.28
C ILE A 466 8.09 19.97 -16.62
N TYR A 467 9.07 19.72 -15.76
CA TYR A 467 10.21 18.82 -16.04
C TYR A 467 10.19 17.53 -15.18
N GLY A 468 9.20 17.34 -14.33
CA GLY A 468 9.10 16.17 -13.43
C GLY A 468 7.86 15.32 -13.69
N THR A 469 6.69 15.88 -13.45
CA THR A 469 5.42 15.13 -13.50
C THR A 469 5.07 14.61 -14.90
N PRO A 470 5.16 15.38 -16.01
CA PRO A 470 4.88 14.88 -17.34
C PRO A 470 5.82 13.75 -17.76
N GLN A 471 7.11 13.86 -17.44
CA GLN A 471 8.13 12.85 -17.70
C GLN A 471 7.83 11.56 -16.94
N PHE A 472 7.55 11.67 -15.65
CA PHE A 472 7.15 10.51 -14.85
C PHE A 472 5.86 9.87 -15.39
N THR A 473 4.86 10.66 -15.79
CA THR A 473 3.61 10.16 -16.39
C THR A 473 3.89 9.32 -17.64
N ARG A 474 4.73 9.81 -18.57
CA ARG A 474 5.13 9.09 -19.78
C ARG A 474 5.83 7.77 -19.45
N GLN A 475 6.83 7.83 -18.60
CA GLN A 475 7.62 6.65 -18.24
C GLN A 475 6.80 5.62 -17.46
N ALA A 476 5.91 6.07 -16.56
CA ALA A 476 4.96 5.20 -15.88
C ALA A 476 4.02 4.53 -16.89
N ARG A 477 3.47 5.29 -17.85
CA ARG A 477 2.57 4.73 -18.88
C ARG A 477 3.27 3.71 -19.76
N MET A 478 4.53 3.97 -20.19
CA MET A 478 5.34 3.01 -20.94
C MET A 478 5.58 1.73 -20.10
N ALA A 479 5.85 1.85 -18.82
CA ALA A 479 6.03 0.70 -17.93
C ALA A 479 4.75 -0.13 -17.80
N PHE A 480 3.57 0.49 -17.73
CA PHE A 480 2.29 -0.23 -17.74
C PHE A 480 2.08 -0.99 -19.05
N ILE A 481 2.37 -0.37 -20.19
CA ILE A 481 2.33 -1.05 -21.52
C ILE A 481 3.29 -2.24 -21.53
N ALA A 482 4.53 -2.05 -21.06
CA ALA A 482 5.53 -3.13 -21.01
C ALA A 482 5.07 -4.29 -20.10
N ARG A 483 4.48 -4.00 -18.96
CA ARG A 483 3.93 -5.03 -18.06
C ARG A 483 2.72 -5.75 -18.64
N ALA A 484 1.83 -5.04 -19.35
CA ALA A 484 0.72 -5.65 -20.08
C ALA A 484 1.22 -6.65 -21.13
N PHE A 485 2.28 -6.29 -21.89
CA PHE A 485 2.93 -7.22 -22.79
C PHE A 485 3.55 -8.43 -22.08
N CYS A 486 4.27 -8.24 -20.99
CA CYS A 486 4.84 -9.35 -20.22
C CYS A 486 3.76 -10.33 -19.75
N SER A 487 2.62 -9.83 -19.24
CA SER A 487 1.49 -10.66 -18.84
C SER A 487 0.87 -11.38 -20.04
N SER A 488 0.54 -10.64 -21.09
CA SER A 488 -0.15 -11.21 -22.26
C SER A 488 0.70 -12.19 -23.06
N LEU A 489 2.02 -12.09 -23.03
CA LEU A 489 2.94 -13.10 -23.58
C LEU A 489 2.86 -14.44 -22.84
N VAL A 490 2.63 -14.40 -21.51
CA VAL A 490 2.39 -15.61 -20.71
C VAL A 490 1.00 -16.17 -21.00
N ASP A 491 -0.02 -15.33 -20.97
CA ASP A 491 -1.41 -15.73 -21.15
C ASP A 491 -1.67 -16.34 -22.53
N SER A 492 -0.97 -15.86 -23.55
CA SER A 492 -1.03 -16.37 -24.93
C SER A 492 -0.13 -17.59 -25.19
N GLY A 493 0.64 -18.02 -24.17
CA GLY A 493 1.49 -19.21 -24.26
C GLY A 493 2.79 -19.04 -25.03
N TRP A 494 3.15 -17.80 -25.44
CA TRP A 494 4.43 -17.55 -26.12
C TRP A 494 5.63 -17.71 -25.17
N PHE A 495 5.50 -17.27 -23.93
CA PHE A 495 6.54 -17.42 -22.90
C PHE A 495 5.95 -18.02 -21.64
N THR A 496 6.76 -18.75 -20.91
CA THR A 496 6.39 -19.27 -19.59
C THR A 496 6.50 -18.16 -18.54
N LYS A 497 5.75 -18.28 -17.46
CA LYS A 497 5.88 -17.39 -16.30
C LYS A 497 7.32 -17.31 -15.79
N ASN A 498 8.04 -18.43 -15.77
CA ASN A 498 9.43 -18.47 -15.32
C ASN A 498 10.38 -17.64 -16.22
N GLU A 499 10.22 -17.69 -17.54
CA GLU A 499 11.02 -16.87 -18.49
C GLU A 499 10.77 -15.38 -18.23
N ILE A 500 9.52 -14.97 -18.06
CA ILE A 500 9.17 -13.58 -17.74
C ILE A 500 9.67 -13.18 -16.35
N ASP A 501 9.55 -14.02 -15.33
CA ASP A 501 10.06 -13.75 -13.98
C ASP A 501 11.60 -13.60 -13.97
N GLN A 502 12.32 -14.40 -14.78
CA GLN A 502 13.77 -14.25 -14.94
C GLN A 502 14.13 -12.93 -15.64
N PHE A 503 13.39 -12.57 -16.70
CA PHE A 503 13.53 -11.28 -17.35
C PHE A 503 13.32 -10.13 -16.37
N MET A 504 12.22 -10.14 -15.60
CA MET A 504 11.93 -9.12 -14.60
C MET A 504 13.01 -9.00 -13.53
N LYS A 505 13.55 -10.13 -13.05
CA LYS A 505 14.65 -10.15 -12.07
C LYS A 505 15.98 -9.64 -12.63
N SER A 506 16.17 -9.63 -13.95
CA SER A 506 17.37 -9.09 -14.60
C SER A 506 17.36 -7.56 -14.71
N ILE A 507 16.23 -6.91 -14.44
CA ILE A 507 16.07 -5.46 -14.56
C ILE A 507 16.58 -4.78 -13.28
N ALA A 508 17.52 -3.86 -13.43
CA ALA A 508 18.12 -3.13 -12.32
C ALA A 508 17.27 -1.90 -11.95
N THR A 509 16.29 -2.09 -11.10
CA THR A 509 15.41 -1.00 -10.61
C THR A 509 16.06 -0.16 -9.50
N VAL A 510 15.47 1.00 -9.20
CA VAL A 510 15.89 1.84 -8.05
C VAL A 510 15.78 1.06 -6.75
N SER A 511 14.70 0.28 -6.57
CA SER A 511 14.50 -0.55 -5.38
C SER A 511 15.60 -1.59 -5.20
N SER A 512 16.01 -2.28 -6.29
CA SER A 512 17.10 -3.28 -6.22
C SER A 512 18.46 -2.64 -5.92
N LYS A 513 18.71 -1.43 -6.44
CA LYS A 513 19.92 -0.65 -6.14
C LYS A 513 19.92 -0.16 -4.70
N PHE A 514 18.77 0.29 -4.20
CA PHE A 514 18.62 0.69 -2.79
C PHE A 514 18.94 -0.46 -1.84
N GLU A 515 18.38 -1.65 -2.08
CA GLU A 515 18.67 -2.82 -1.25
C GLU A 515 20.16 -3.17 -1.23
N GLN A 516 20.81 -3.16 -2.39
CA GLN A 516 22.25 -3.42 -2.48
C GLN A 516 23.10 -2.37 -1.75
N ASP A 517 22.77 -1.10 -1.92
CA ASP A 517 23.50 0.00 -1.27
C ASP A 517 23.21 0.04 0.23
N TYR A 518 21.97 -0.26 0.65
CA TYR A 518 21.61 -0.42 2.04
C TYR A 518 22.42 -1.52 2.75
N GLN A 519 22.63 -2.65 2.08
CA GLN A 519 23.47 -3.72 2.61
C GLN A 519 24.94 -3.32 2.68
N LYS A 520 25.48 -2.61 1.66
CA LYS A 520 26.85 -2.06 1.74
C LYS A 520 26.98 -1.09 2.92
N PHE A 521 25.95 -0.26 3.15
CA PHE A 521 25.88 0.66 4.27
C PHE A 521 25.83 -0.08 5.62
N SER A 522 24.97 -1.10 5.75
CA SER A 522 24.78 -1.88 6.98
C SER A 522 26.05 -2.63 7.43
N VAL A 523 26.89 -3.06 6.47
CA VAL A 523 28.18 -3.72 6.75
C VAL A 523 29.39 -2.77 6.73
N GLY A 524 29.17 -1.45 6.69
CA GLY A 524 30.22 -0.43 6.71
C GLY A 524 31.03 -0.29 5.42
N LYS A 525 30.58 -0.87 4.29
CA LYS A 525 31.21 -0.74 2.97
C LYS A 525 30.77 0.50 2.20
N MET A 526 29.77 1.21 2.67
CA MET A 526 29.32 2.51 2.18
C MET A 526 29.19 3.44 3.36
N SER A 527 29.69 4.66 3.24
CA SER A 527 29.56 5.66 4.30
C SER A 527 28.13 6.20 4.37
N ARG A 528 27.76 6.76 5.54
CA ARG A 528 26.47 7.44 5.71
C ARG A 528 26.30 8.60 4.73
N ASN A 529 27.34 9.37 4.49
CA ASN A 529 27.28 10.48 3.54
C ASN A 529 27.01 9.99 2.12
N GLU A 530 27.66 8.93 1.65
CA GLU A 530 27.41 8.34 0.35
C GLU A 530 25.97 7.79 0.23
N PHE A 531 25.48 7.14 1.28
CA PHE A 531 24.10 6.63 1.30
C PHE A 531 23.09 7.78 1.30
N ASN A 532 23.29 8.78 2.15
CA ASN A 532 22.40 9.94 2.24
C ASN A 532 22.41 10.79 0.96
N ASN A 533 23.53 10.96 0.29
CA ASN A 533 23.60 11.68 -0.99
C ASN A 533 22.72 11.05 -2.06
N LYS A 534 22.54 9.71 -2.03
CA LYS A 534 21.66 9.00 -2.96
C LYS A 534 20.21 8.96 -2.49
N TYR A 535 19.98 8.64 -1.23
CA TYR A 535 18.68 8.22 -0.70
C TYR A 535 18.15 9.12 0.43
N GLY A 536 18.90 10.13 0.83
CA GLY A 536 18.59 10.98 1.98
C GLY A 536 17.28 11.77 1.85
N HIS A 537 16.80 12.01 0.64
CA HIS A 537 15.53 12.66 0.35
C HIS A 537 14.30 11.77 0.63
N LEU A 538 14.49 10.44 0.70
CA LEU A 538 13.39 9.52 0.98
C LEU A 538 12.82 9.76 2.37
N ARG A 539 11.52 9.55 2.52
CA ARG A 539 10.79 9.67 3.77
C ARG A 539 10.14 8.34 4.12
N SER A 540 10.03 8.07 5.41
CA SER A 540 9.37 6.86 5.91
C SER A 540 7.85 7.00 5.72
N GLY A 541 7.30 6.41 4.66
CA GLY A 541 5.90 6.45 4.32
C GLY A 541 5.55 7.52 3.28
N THR A 542 5.18 8.73 3.70
CA THR A 542 4.65 9.78 2.82
C THR A 542 5.51 11.05 2.81
N TYR A 543 5.33 11.88 1.78
CA TYR A 543 5.96 13.21 1.67
C TYR A 543 5.12 14.26 2.44
N ASP A 544 4.96 14.01 3.73
CA ASP A 544 4.34 14.89 4.70
C ASP A 544 5.44 15.72 5.39
N ILE A 545 5.24 17.03 5.54
CA ILE A 545 6.23 17.91 6.18
C ILE A 545 6.58 17.46 7.61
N ARG A 546 5.68 16.76 8.30
CA ARG A 546 5.86 16.23 9.66
C ARG A 546 6.75 14.99 9.71
N THR A 547 6.97 14.33 8.56
CA THR A 547 7.79 13.13 8.45
C THR A 547 9.24 13.51 8.14
N ASP A 548 10.19 13.02 8.93
CA ASP A 548 11.60 13.24 8.69
C ASP A 548 12.09 12.54 7.42
N SER A 549 12.94 13.21 6.65
CA SER A 549 13.71 12.56 5.59
C SER A 549 14.80 11.67 6.17
N TYR A 550 15.35 10.76 5.38
CA TYR A 550 16.48 9.92 5.81
C TYR A 550 17.71 10.74 6.19
N ASN A 551 17.88 11.94 5.61
CA ASN A 551 18.92 12.87 6.04
C ASN A 551 18.73 13.34 7.49
N GLN A 552 17.48 13.54 7.90
CA GLN A 552 17.10 14.06 9.22
C GLN A 552 17.01 12.94 10.28
N MET A 553 16.79 11.70 9.86
CA MET A 553 16.62 10.56 10.76
C MET A 553 17.96 10.08 11.34
N VAL A 554 17.95 9.68 12.61
CA VAL A 554 19.03 8.87 13.19
C VAL A 554 18.85 7.42 12.71
N PHE A 555 19.29 7.18 11.48
CA PHE A 555 19.15 5.87 10.85
C PHE A 555 20.21 4.91 11.40
N ARG A 556 19.80 3.88 12.12
CA ARG A 556 20.66 2.74 12.50
C ARG A 556 20.27 1.57 11.62
N PRO A 557 21.17 1.07 10.77
CA PRO A 557 20.87 -0.09 9.96
C PRO A 557 20.53 -1.28 10.87
N ALA A 558 19.38 -1.88 10.65
CA ALA A 558 19.06 -3.16 11.27
C ALA A 558 20.03 -4.21 10.71
N VAL A 559 20.71 -4.92 11.59
CA VAL A 559 21.59 -6.04 11.22
C VAL A 559 20.69 -7.20 10.85
N GLY A 560 20.21 -7.22 9.60
CA GLY A 560 19.38 -8.29 9.08
C GLY A 560 20.15 -9.13 8.07
N HIS A 561 20.14 -10.45 8.25
CA HIS A 561 20.80 -11.40 7.36
C HIS A 561 19.97 -11.75 6.12
N ASN A 562 19.41 -10.79 5.42
CA ASN A 562 18.76 -11.08 4.15
C ASN A 562 19.83 -11.32 3.07
N LYS A 563 19.89 -12.55 2.57
CA LYS A 563 20.75 -12.91 1.43
C LYS A 563 20.33 -12.08 0.22
N VAL A 564 21.22 -11.20 -0.24
CA VAL A 564 21.08 -10.50 -1.52
C VAL A 564 20.85 -11.51 -2.62
N GLN A 565 19.72 -11.42 -3.30
CA GLN A 565 19.62 -12.01 -4.61
C GLN A 565 20.56 -11.23 -5.54
N LYS A 566 21.69 -11.84 -5.90
CA LYS A 566 22.56 -11.28 -6.93
C LYS A 566 21.74 -11.18 -8.22
N VAL A 567 21.55 -9.97 -8.73
CA VAL A 567 21.09 -9.76 -10.09
C VAL A 567 22.10 -10.49 -10.98
N LYS A 568 21.65 -11.52 -11.70
CA LYS A 568 22.51 -12.19 -12.68
C LYS A 568 22.72 -11.22 -13.83
N GLU A 569 23.94 -10.74 -14.02
CA GLU A 569 24.32 -9.73 -15.02
C GLU A 569 24.22 -10.19 -16.47
N GLU A 570 23.85 -11.44 -16.77
CA GLU A 570 23.89 -12.02 -18.10
C GLU A 570 22.51 -12.53 -18.59
N PHE A 571 21.47 -11.71 -18.48
CA PHE A 571 20.23 -12.03 -19.18
C PHE A 571 20.07 -11.11 -20.39
N GLU A 572 20.31 -11.66 -21.61
CA GLU A 572 20.31 -10.87 -22.86
C GLU A 572 18.92 -10.39 -23.31
N GLY A 573 17.85 -10.73 -22.58
CA GLY A 573 16.46 -10.40 -22.92
C GLY A 573 15.63 -11.65 -23.27
N LEU A 574 14.39 -11.44 -23.65
CA LEU A 574 13.52 -12.52 -24.13
C LEU A 574 14.03 -13.07 -25.48
N ASN A 575 13.87 -14.37 -25.70
CA ASN A 575 14.32 -15.04 -26.91
C ASN A 575 13.81 -14.34 -28.18
N SER A 576 14.74 -13.89 -29.06
CA SER A 576 14.43 -13.03 -30.21
C SER A 576 13.62 -13.74 -31.29
N GLU A 577 13.84 -15.03 -31.54
CA GLU A 577 13.09 -15.80 -32.54
C GLU A 577 11.64 -16.00 -32.12
N LYS A 578 11.43 -16.49 -30.89
CA LYS A 578 10.09 -16.58 -30.28
C LYS A 578 9.35 -15.25 -30.29
N LEU A 579 10.06 -14.18 -29.94
CA LEU A 579 9.50 -12.84 -29.86
C LEU A 579 9.11 -12.31 -31.26
N GLU A 580 9.91 -12.58 -32.28
CA GLU A 580 9.61 -12.21 -33.66
C GLU A 580 8.32 -12.89 -34.17
N GLU A 581 8.18 -14.19 -33.90
CA GLU A 581 6.96 -14.94 -34.26
C GLU A 581 5.75 -14.40 -33.49
N ALA A 582 5.91 -14.14 -32.21
CA ALA A 582 4.85 -13.57 -31.39
C ALA A 582 4.37 -12.20 -31.90
N LEU A 583 5.28 -11.25 -32.13
CA LEU A 583 4.96 -9.92 -32.64
C LEU A 583 4.29 -9.97 -34.03
N LYS A 584 4.77 -10.85 -34.92
CA LYS A 584 4.15 -11.08 -36.23
C LYS A 584 2.73 -11.64 -36.11
N SER A 585 2.46 -12.52 -35.14
CA SER A 585 1.14 -13.14 -34.94
C SER A 585 0.02 -12.13 -34.69
N ILE A 586 0.34 -10.99 -34.04
CA ILE A 586 -0.60 -9.89 -33.78
C ILE A 586 -0.36 -8.68 -34.72
N GLY A 587 0.54 -8.83 -35.70
CA GLY A 587 0.85 -7.81 -36.69
C GLY A 587 1.44 -6.54 -36.11
N LEU A 588 2.28 -6.66 -35.08
CA LEU A 588 3.09 -5.55 -34.54
C LEU A 588 4.38 -5.38 -35.35
N ASP A 589 4.50 -4.26 -36.06
CA ASP A 589 5.69 -3.88 -36.84
C ASP A 589 6.76 -3.27 -35.94
N VAL A 590 7.40 -4.13 -35.14
CA VAL A 590 8.49 -3.77 -34.22
C VAL A 590 9.53 -4.88 -34.21
N THR A 591 10.83 -4.52 -34.19
CA THR A 591 11.88 -5.54 -34.13
C THR A 591 11.97 -6.16 -32.72
N PRO A 592 12.35 -7.43 -32.58
CA PRO A 592 12.57 -8.07 -31.28
C PRO A 592 13.58 -7.31 -30.40
N LYS A 593 14.58 -6.71 -31.00
CA LYS A 593 15.61 -5.91 -30.32
C LYS A 593 15.01 -4.65 -29.70
N ASP A 594 14.25 -3.88 -30.51
CA ASP A 594 13.63 -2.64 -30.03
C ASP A 594 12.56 -2.94 -28.99
N PHE A 595 11.83 -4.04 -29.15
CA PHE A 595 10.82 -4.47 -28.18
C PHE A 595 11.43 -4.91 -26.83
N ASN A 596 12.49 -5.72 -26.85
CA ASN A 596 13.23 -6.08 -25.63
C ASN A 596 13.80 -4.84 -24.92
N LEU A 597 14.35 -3.91 -25.69
CA LEU A 597 14.87 -2.65 -25.16
C LEU A 597 13.73 -1.83 -24.52
N PHE A 598 12.60 -1.69 -25.22
CA PHE A 598 11.41 -1.00 -24.70
C PHE A 598 10.93 -1.61 -23.39
N LEU A 599 10.77 -2.94 -23.30
CA LEU A 599 10.32 -3.60 -22.08
C LEU A 599 11.25 -3.29 -20.89
N ARG A 600 12.56 -3.42 -21.10
CA ARG A 600 13.57 -3.20 -20.06
C ARG A 600 13.59 -1.74 -19.60
N THR A 601 13.80 -0.82 -20.53
CA THR A 601 13.99 0.60 -20.20
C THR A 601 12.74 1.26 -19.65
N SER A 602 11.54 0.82 -20.10
CA SER A 602 10.28 1.32 -19.55
C SER A 602 10.08 0.93 -18.08
N ILE A 603 10.39 -0.33 -17.73
CA ILE A 603 10.26 -0.81 -16.35
C ILE A 603 11.28 -0.11 -15.43
N GLU A 604 12.52 0.06 -15.88
CA GLU A 604 13.56 0.83 -15.16
C GLU A 604 13.13 2.30 -15.00
N GLY A 605 12.62 2.90 -16.08
CA GLY A 605 12.27 4.33 -16.13
C GLY A 605 11.20 4.72 -15.11
N ARG A 606 10.15 3.93 -14.93
CA ARG A 606 9.09 4.26 -13.97
C ARG A 606 9.63 4.55 -12.57
N GLU A 607 10.49 3.69 -12.03
CA GLU A 607 11.04 3.89 -10.69
C GLU A 607 12.06 5.04 -10.68
N PHE A 608 12.89 5.13 -11.71
CA PHE A 608 13.89 6.18 -11.81
C PHE A 608 13.27 7.58 -11.85
N PHE A 609 12.27 7.80 -12.70
CA PHE A 609 11.65 9.11 -12.82
C PHE A 609 10.83 9.50 -11.58
N LYS A 610 10.16 8.54 -10.92
CA LYS A 610 9.53 8.77 -9.62
C LYS A 610 10.56 9.18 -8.56
N PHE A 611 11.68 8.49 -8.52
CA PHE A 611 12.76 8.76 -7.58
C PHE A 611 13.37 10.16 -7.79
N GLU A 612 13.58 10.56 -9.04
CA GLU A 612 14.19 11.86 -9.34
C GLU A 612 13.26 13.04 -9.04
N PHE A 613 11.98 12.95 -9.44
CA PHE A 613 11.07 14.06 -9.17
C PHE A 613 10.78 14.23 -7.66
N THR A 614 10.76 13.13 -6.90
CA THR A 614 10.54 13.19 -5.45
C THR A 614 11.73 13.81 -4.69
N LYS A 615 12.93 13.87 -5.27
CA LYS A 615 14.05 14.65 -4.70
C LYS A 615 13.71 16.13 -4.62
N SER A 616 13.14 16.69 -5.70
CA SER A 616 12.73 18.09 -5.72
C SER A 616 11.58 18.36 -4.74
N LEU A 617 10.60 17.47 -4.67
CA LEU A 617 9.52 17.57 -3.69
C LEU A 617 10.04 17.52 -2.25
N SER A 618 11.01 16.65 -1.94
CA SER A 618 11.62 16.61 -0.61
C SER A 618 12.36 17.91 -0.28
N LEU A 619 13.08 18.48 -1.26
CA LEU A 619 13.76 19.77 -1.08
C LEU A 619 12.77 20.91 -0.82
N VAL A 620 11.63 20.94 -1.52
CA VAL A 620 10.53 21.89 -1.23
C VAL A 620 10.09 21.79 0.23
N LEU A 621 9.87 20.57 0.75
CA LEU A 621 9.50 20.37 2.16
C LEU A 621 10.60 20.82 3.13
N ASP A 622 11.86 20.62 2.77
CA ASP A 622 13.00 21.06 3.59
C ASP A 622 13.12 22.61 3.61
N LEU A 623 12.90 23.28 2.47
CA LEU A 623 12.84 24.74 2.38
C LEU A 623 11.65 25.34 3.16
N ILE A 624 10.47 24.73 3.07
CA ILE A 624 9.29 25.14 3.88
C ILE A 624 9.61 25.00 5.38
N GLN A 625 10.30 23.93 5.76
CA GLN A 625 10.72 23.74 7.15
C GLN A 625 11.74 24.79 7.59
N MET A 626 12.68 25.18 6.71
CA MET A 626 13.66 26.24 6.96
C MET A 626 12.95 27.58 7.13
N LEU A 627 12.02 27.90 6.26
CA LEU A 627 11.17 29.11 6.36
C LEU A 627 10.41 29.16 7.69
N GLY A 628 9.83 28.05 8.12
CA GLY A 628 9.15 27.95 9.43
C GLY A 628 10.07 28.25 10.60
N LYS A 629 11.31 27.76 10.56
CA LYS A 629 12.32 28.07 11.61
C LYS A 629 12.66 29.55 11.68
N LEU A 630 12.78 30.21 10.53
CA LEU A 630 13.05 31.66 10.47
C LEU A 630 11.88 32.50 10.98
N LEU A 631 10.66 32.03 10.78
CA LEU A 631 9.42 32.73 11.18
C LEU A 631 8.87 32.26 12.54
N ASP A 632 9.58 31.39 13.27
CA ASP A 632 9.16 30.78 14.54
C ASP A 632 7.81 30.05 14.43
N ILE A 633 7.61 29.32 13.31
CA ILE A 633 6.41 28.50 13.03
C ILE A 633 6.81 27.02 13.05
N ASP A 634 6.13 26.22 13.84
CA ASP A 634 6.44 24.80 13.94
C ASP A 634 5.94 23.99 12.73
N ARG A 635 6.52 22.80 12.50
CA ARG A 635 6.19 21.90 11.38
C ARG A 635 4.70 21.49 11.37
N LYS A 636 4.09 21.38 12.54
CA LYS A 636 2.69 20.97 12.68
C LYS A 636 1.76 22.09 12.18
N ASP A 637 2.10 23.35 12.46
CA ASP A 637 1.34 24.50 11.99
C ASP A 637 1.57 24.75 10.50
N LEU A 638 2.81 24.62 10.01
CA LEU A 638 3.14 24.65 8.59
C LEU A 638 2.32 23.63 7.75
N SER A 639 1.96 22.49 8.33
CA SER A 639 1.16 21.51 7.59
C SER A 639 -0.27 21.97 7.26
N TRP A 640 -0.73 23.10 7.80
CA TRP A 640 -2.05 23.69 7.54
C TRP A 640 -2.06 24.78 6.49
N ILE A 641 -0.89 25.33 6.09
CA ILE A 641 -0.81 26.28 4.99
C ILE A 641 -1.01 25.57 3.64
N SER A 642 -1.41 26.33 2.63
CA SER A 642 -1.54 25.82 1.27
C SER A 642 -0.27 26.09 0.46
N ALA A 643 0.07 25.20 -0.48
CA ALA A 643 1.11 25.48 -1.47
C ALA A 643 0.82 26.75 -2.33
N TYR A 644 -0.44 27.09 -2.49
CA TYR A 644 -0.86 28.30 -3.21
C TYR A 644 -0.59 29.59 -2.42
N ASP A 645 -0.54 29.51 -1.08
CA ASP A 645 -0.26 30.69 -0.23
C ASP A 645 1.15 31.25 -0.46
N PHE A 646 2.12 30.41 -0.81
CA PHE A 646 3.47 30.87 -1.19
C PHE A 646 3.43 31.78 -2.41
N LYS A 647 2.58 31.46 -3.38
CA LYS A 647 2.40 32.27 -4.59
C LYS A 647 1.74 33.60 -4.28
N GLU A 648 0.71 33.60 -3.44
CA GLU A 648 0.03 34.82 -3.01
C GLU A 648 0.95 35.75 -2.21
N CYS A 649 1.70 35.19 -1.25
CA CYS A 649 2.65 35.98 -0.46
C CYS A 649 3.75 36.63 -1.32
N PHE A 650 4.23 35.95 -2.36
CA PHE A 650 5.24 36.49 -3.26
C PHE A 650 4.73 37.68 -4.09
N TYR A 651 3.51 37.56 -4.61
CA TYR A 651 2.91 38.66 -5.42
C TYR A 651 2.44 39.86 -4.61
N LEU A 652 2.18 39.70 -3.30
CA LEU A 652 1.79 40.80 -2.43
C LEU A 652 2.99 41.65 -1.98
N ASN A 653 4.21 41.12 -2.05
CA ASN A 653 5.44 41.78 -1.64
C ASN A 653 6.25 42.36 -2.81
N ASN A 654 5.89 42.09 -4.05
CA ASN A 654 6.43 42.64 -5.28
C ASN A 654 5.36 43.45 -6.05
#